data_d6d03cf670dc3067f914c67505ba11ca
#
_entry.id   d6d03cf670dc3067f914c67505ba11ca
#
_cell.length_a   1.000
_cell.length_b   1.000
_cell.length_c   1.000
_cell.angle_alpha   90.00
_cell.angle_beta   90.00
_cell.angle_gamma   90.00
#
_symmetry.space_group_name_H-M   'P 1'
#
loop_
_entity.id
_entity.type
_entity.pdbx_description
1 polymer ?
#
loop_
_entity_poly.entity_id
_entity_poly.type
_entity_poly.pdbx_seq_one_letter_code
_entity_poly.pdbx_strand_id
1 'polypeptide(L)'
;DENAAVKVKSGASLSLSGTGTLTACGNVKNGIKGASDAVITVDEMTLNIEAADDGLSCDDELTIKGGRVNITAGGDAVKASPDTDDTENPDTTSLGSVTISGGTITLEAAEDGIQADGDLTISGGTFAVTANGGHTTAISDEDASCKGLKAGKTLTVSGGTFTVDSADDALHANDVTVSGGTLTLASGDDAVHADNDLVVGVQGSSSTSNPKIDITASYEGLEGTTVSVYSGDIDVVASDDGVNAASSELGEHSDKFAINIAGGDLYIDAGSDGLDSNNDISITGGRVEVYGADAMMDAAIDYDGTFTLSGGTLFGAGMEPGAGTQAYIAVGETSPSGGKGGHGGMGGGANGGQGMTPPNDAGGTAGTTNGNPPTPPANADGSTTPPSGDQNGQQSGARPEKPSNEGGQQGGAPMNRESALGIKKGSVITVQDADGRTLYTATALGSMSSVIFSSSDIKEGETYTVLVDGASVGTATAKLGTSSSSSGSLGPNQNGGQPGSDQQNGQQGGVSGFGDVPQNSWFADAVKYVSENKLMNGTSTTAFSPNGNMSRAMLATVLYRMSGETAEADSSFRDVSSSSYYAAAVNWASSEGIVNGTGADVFSPNASITREQLAAMLYRYAGEPSVSADLSVYTDTVDISPYASKAVEWCVAKGI
;
A
#
# COMPACT_ATOMS: atom_id res chain seq x y z
N ASP A 1 12.75 -37.45 -8.59
CA ASP A 1 11.53 -38.24 -8.88
C ASP A 1 10.35 -37.52 -8.22
N GLU A 2 9.55 -36.83 -9.02
CA GLU A 2 8.35 -36.16 -8.54
C GLU A 2 7.30 -37.20 -8.15
N ASN A 3 6.94 -37.26 -6.89
CA ASN A 3 5.91 -38.14 -6.38
C ASN A 3 4.56 -37.38 -6.37
N ALA A 4 3.68 -37.67 -7.32
CA ALA A 4 2.28 -37.23 -7.33
C ALA A 4 1.36 -38.45 -7.22
N ALA A 5 0.16 -38.25 -6.67
CA ALA A 5 -0.84 -39.33 -6.66
C ALA A 5 -1.27 -39.71 -8.09
N VAL A 6 -1.37 -38.73 -8.98
CA VAL A 6 -1.59 -38.92 -10.42
C VAL A 6 -0.56 -38.08 -11.19
N LYS A 7 0.22 -38.73 -12.07
CA LYS A 7 1.20 -38.08 -12.93
C LYS A 7 0.79 -38.16 -14.40
N VAL A 8 0.64 -37.01 -15.05
CA VAL A 8 0.44 -36.87 -16.50
C VAL A 8 1.82 -36.67 -17.12
N LYS A 9 2.14 -37.52 -18.10
CA LYS A 9 3.46 -37.45 -18.76
C LYS A 9 3.55 -36.26 -19.70
N SER A 10 4.79 -35.86 -19.97
CA SER A 10 5.11 -34.82 -20.98
C SER A 10 4.39 -35.07 -22.31
N GLY A 11 3.80 -34.05 -22.88
CA GLY A 11 3.03 -34.07 -24.12
C GLY A 11 1.71 -34.82 -24.06
N ALA A 12 1.26 -35.25 -22.87
CA ALA A 12 0.01 -35.97 -22.72
C ALA A 12 -1.12 -35.08 -22.20
N SER A 13 -2.37 -35.42 -22.53
CA SER A 13 -3.55 -34.73 -22.01
C SER A 13 -4.31 -35.60 -21.02
N LEU A 14 -4.73 -35.03 -19.91
CA LEU A 14 -5.64 -35.62 -18.94
C LEU A 14 -6.98 -34.91 -18.98
N SER A 15 -8.05 -35.63 -19.28
CA SER A 15 -9.41 -35.09 -19.18
C SER A 15 -10.15 -35.81 -18.06
N LEU A 16 -10.53 -35.06 -17.04
CA LEU A 16 -11.31 -35.50 -15.90
C LEU A 16 -12.76 -35.05 -16.09
N SER A 17 -13.64 -35.98 -16.48
CA SER A 17 -15.03 -35.64 -16.84
C SER A 17 -16.03 -36.66 -16.35
N GLY A 18 -17.31 -36.27 -16.30
CA GLY A 18 -18.45 -37.12 -15.92
C GLY A 18 -19.02 -36.75 -14.55
N THR A 19 -19.93 -37.58 -14.02
CA THR A 19 -20.67 -37.30 -12.78
C THR A 19 -20.09 -37.98 -11.54
N GLY A 20 -18.94 -38.66 -11.69
CA GLY A 20 -18.28 -39.39 -10.60
C GLY A 20 -17.45 -38.50 -9.68
N THR A 21 -16.86 -39.14 -8.67
CA THR A 21 -15.91 -38.51 -7.76
C THR A 21 -14.55 -39.14 -7.92
N LEU A 22 -13.52 -38.32 -8.10
CA LEU A 22 -12.12 -38.72 -7.97
C LEU A 22 -11.56 -38.08 -6.70
N THR A 23 -10.90 -38.92 -5.88
CA THR A 23 -10.11 -38.43 -4.75
C THR A 23 -8.65 -38.77 -5.01
N ALA A 24 -7.77 -37.75 -4.96
CA ALA A 24 -6.33 -37.93 -5.10
C ALA A 24 -5.65 -37.43 -3.82
N CYS A 25 -4.79 -38.28 -3.23
CA CYS A 25 -4.04 -37.94 -2.01
C CYS A 25 -2.55 -37.96 -2.30
N GLY A 26 -1.94 -36.78 -2.41
CA GLY A 26 -0.50 -36.58 -2.57
C GLY A 26 0.20 -36.55 -1.22
N ASN A 27 0.37 -37.69 -0.55
CA ASN A 27 0.88 -37.75 0.83
C ASN A 27 2.33 -37.24 1.01
N VAL A 28 3.07 -37.08 -0.08
CA VAL A 28 4.50 -36.68 -0.04
C VAL A 28 4.74 -35.41 -0.85
N LYS A 29 4.01 -35.24 -1.96
CA LYS A 29 4.05 -34.12 -2.87
C LYS A 29 2.67 -33.83 -3.46
N ASN A 30 2.62 -33.53 -4.77
CA ASN A 30 1.45 -33.06 -5.49
C ASN A 30 0.30 -34.11 -5.51
N GLY A 31 -0.91 -33.62 -5.55
CA GLY A 31 -2.09 -34.42 -5.78
C GLY A 31 -2.16 -34.94 -7.22
N ILE A 32 -2.25 -34.02 -8.19
CA ILE A 32 -2.19 -34.33 -9.63
C ILE A 32 -1.15 -33.42 -10.26
N LYS A 33 -0.15 -33.99 -10.96
CA LYS A 33 0.93 -33.25 -11.64
C LYS A 33 0.95 -33.56 -13.13
N GLY A 34 0.83 -32.54 -13.97
CA GLY A 34 1.17 -32.55 -15.40
C GLY A 34 2.61 -32.13 -15.61
N ALA A 35 3.39 -32.90 -16.40
CA ALA A 35 4.75 -32.51 -16.80
C ALA A 35 4.71 -31.63 -18.06
N SER A 36 5.89 -31.17 -18.51
CA SER A 36 6.06 -30.30 -19.70
C SER A 36 5.18 -30.70 -20.89
N ASP A 37 4.57 -29.76 -21.57
CA ASP A 37 3.60 -29.94 -22.66
C ASP A 37 2.34 -30.75 -22.25
N ALA A 38 2.09 -30.94 -20.96
CA ALA A 38 0.86 -31.59 -20.50
C ALA A 38 -0.31 -30.61 -20.45
N VAL A 39 -1.50 -31.12 -20.78
CA VAL A 39 -2.75 -30.37 -20.66
C VAL A 39 -3.67 -31.08 -19.70
N ILE A 40 -4.18 -30.39 -18.69
CA ILE A 40 -5.16 -30.93 -17.73
C ILE A 40 -6.49 -30.20 -17.89
N THR A 41 -7.56 -30.97 -18.10
CA THR A 41 -8.93 -30.43 -18.16
C THR A 41 -9.81 -31.13 -17.12
N VAL A 42 -10.51 -30.31 -16.32
CA VAL A 42 -11.54 -30.76 -15.36
C VAL A 42 -12.91 -30.30 -15.85
N ASP A 43 -13.87 -31.24 -15.97
CA ASP A 43 -15.21 -30.98 -16.51
C ASP A 43 -16.28 -31.85 -15.82
N GLU A 44 -17.32 -31.22 -15.27
CA GLU A 44 -18.54 -31.81 -14.68
C GLU A 44 -18.38 -32.88 -13.58
N MET A 45 -17.21 -33.09 -13.03
CA MET A 45 -17.01 -34.10 -11.99
C MET A 45 -16.80 -33.50 -10.60
N THR A 46 -16.80 -34.38 -9.57
CA THR A 46 -16.29 -34.02 -8.25
C THR A 46 -14.84 -34.43 -8.13
N LEU A 47 -13.95 -33.49 -7.94
CA LEU A 47 -12.53 -33.70 -7.73
C LEU A 47 -12.15 -33.23 -6.32
N ASN A 48 -11.66 -34.18 -5.51
CA ASN A 48 -11.15 -33.92 -4.17
C ASN A 48 -9.65 -34.18 -4.16
N ILE A 49 -8.85 -33.22 -3.73
CA ILE A 49 -7.40 -33.35 -3.63
C ILE A 49 -6.96 -32.98 -2.22
N GLU A 50 -6.13 -33.83 -1.62
CA GLU A 50 -5.34 -33.53 -0.43
C GLU A 50 -3.87 -33.71 -0.82
N ALA A 51 -3.03 -32.69 -0.69
CA ALA A 51 -1.62 -32.75 -1.10
C ALA A 51 -0.70 -32.18 -0.03
N ALA A 52 0.48 -32.79 0.11
CA ALA A 52 1.53 -32.27 0.98
C ALA A 52 2.32 -31.10 0.34
N ASP A 53 2.19 -30.92 -0.95
CA ASP A 53 2.75 -29.88 -1.81
C ASP A 53 1.58 -29.37 -2.67
N ASP A 54 1.77 -29.08 -3.98
CA ASP A 54 0.69 -28.56 -4.82
C ASP A 54 -0.48 -29.54 -4.98
N GLY A 55 -1.67 -29.00 -5.03
CA GLY A 55 -2.90 -29.79 -5.24
C GLY A 55 -3.03 -30.28 -6.67
N LEU A 56 -3.44 -29.40 -7.58
CA LEU A 56 -3.59 -29.64 -9.01
C LEU A 56 -2.56 -28.78 -9.75
N SER A 57 -1.48 -29.41 -10.19
CA SER A 57 -0.35 -28.73 -10.82
C SER A 57 -0.16 -29.16 -12.26
N CYS A 58 0.19 -28.22 -13.14
CA CYS A 58 0.51 -28.48 -14.55
C CYS A 58 1.57 -27.51 -15.04
N ASP A 59 2.51 -27.97 -15.86
CA ASP A 59 3.57 -27.06 -16.33
C ASP A 59 3.02 -26.06 -17.36
N ASP A 60 2.06 -26.47 -18.24
CA ASP A 60 1.62 -25.61 -19.35
C ASP A 60 0.19 -25.09 -19.23
N GLU A 61 -0.81 -25.95 -19.45
CA GLU A 61 -2.21 -25.52 -19.55
C GLU A 61 -3.11 -26.29 -18.59
N LEU A 62 -3.83 -25.56 -17.76
CA LEU A 62 -4.83 -26.07 -16.85
C LEU A 62 -6.17 -25.43 -17.12
N THR A 63 -7.19 -26.23 -17.42
CA THR A 63 -8.54 -25.75 -17.70
C THR A 63 -9.55 -26.38 -16.73
N ILE A 64 -10.37 -25.55 -16.05
CA ILE A 64 -11.53 -25.99 -15.25
C ILE A 64 -12.79 -25.45 -15.92
N LYS A 65 -13.60 -26.36 -16.49
CA LYS A 65 -14.84 -25.98 -17.19
C LYS A 65 -16.07 -26.04 -16.30
N GLY A 66 -16.03 -26.87 -15.25
CA GLY A 66 -17.17 -27.10 -14.39
C GLY A 66 -16.90 -28.13 -13.29
N GLY A 67 -17.98 -28.60 -12.69
CA GLY A 67 -17.92 -29.61 -11.62
C GLY A 67 -17.74 -29.00 -10.23
N ARG A 68 -17.30 -29.85 -9.31
CA ARG A 68 -16.92 -29.47 -7.95
C ARG A 68 -15.46 -29.81 -7.71
N VAL A 69 -14.67 -28.82 -7.42
CA VAL A 69 -13.24 -28.97 -7.16
C VAL A 69 -12.97 -28.55 -5.72
N ASN A 70 -12.49 -29.47 -4.89
CA ASN A 70 -12.11 -29.20 -3.51
C ASN A 70 -10.64 -29.60 -3.35
N ILE A 71 -9.81 -28.67 -2.96
CA ILE A 71 -8.36 -28.89 -2.81
C ILE A 71 -7.91 -28.36 -1.46
N THR A 72 -7.13 -29.17 -0.74
CA THR A 72 -6.34 -28.76 0.42
C THR A 72 -4.89 -29.09 0.11
N ALA A 73 -4.01 -28.10 0.10
CA ALA A 73 -2.62 -28.20 -0.34
C ALA A 73 -1.65 -27.58 0.68
N GLY A 74 -0.48 -28.23 0.81
CA GLY A 74 0.63 -27.71 1.59
C GLY A 74 1.54 -26.74 0.81
N GLY A 75 1.32 -26.60 -0.49
CA GLY A 75 1.81 -25.59 -1.43
C GLY A 75 0.64 -24.87 -2.06
N ASP A 76 0.68 -24.67 -3.39
CA ASP A 76 -0.38 -24.05 -4.16
C ASP A 76 -1.56 -25.01 -4.36
N ALA A 77 -2.80 -24.50 -4.23
CA ALA A 77 -3.92 -25.39 -4.48
C ALA A 77 -4.09 -25.70 -5.97
N VAL A 78 -3.97 -24.71 -6.85
CA VAL A 78 -3.95 -24.85 -8.31
C VAL A 78 -2.73 -24.11 -8.85
N LYS A 79 -1.88 -24.81 -9.62
CA LYS A 79 -0.63 -24.26 -10.15
C LYS A 79 -0.44 -24.55 -11.63
N ALA A 80 -0.14 -23.53 -12.41
CA ALA A 80 0.40 -23.68 -13.75
C ALA A 80 1.74 -22.93 -13.84
N SER A 81 2.84 -23.71 -13.81
CA SER A 81 4.19 -23.19 -13.78
C SER A 81 5.12 -24.13 -14.52
N PRO A 82 5.84 -23.65 -15.55
CA PRO A 82 6.80 -24.47 -16.30
C PRO A 82 7.94 -24.94 -15.38
N ASP A 83 8.36 -26.19 -15.56
CA ASP A 83 9.54 -26.70 -14.88
C ASP A 83 10.80 -26.07 -15.49
N THR A 84 11.35 -25.05 -14.84
CA THR A 84 12.55 -24.31 -15.26
C THR A 84 13.85 -25.08 -14.97
N ASP A 85 13.80 -26.19 -14.23
CA ASP A 85 14.99 -26.99 -13.87
C ASP A 85 15.45 -27.93 -15.00
N ASP A 86 14.69 -28.07 -16.07
CA ASP A 86 15.13 -28.80 -17.27
C ASP A 86 16.13 -27.97 -18.08
N THR A 87 17.39 -27.97 -17.65
CA THR A 87 18.49 -27.25 -18.28
C THR A 87 18.85 -27.77 -19.68
N GLU A 88 18.29 -28.93 -20.13
CA GLU A 88 18.58 -29.52 -21.43
C GLU A 88 17.63 -29.00 -22.53
N ASN A 89 16.45 -28.53 -22.17
CA ASN A 89 15.50 -27.93 -23.11
C ASN A 89 14.50 -27.02 -22.40
N PRO A 90 14.90 -25.83 -21.95
CA PRO A 90 13.96 -24.89 -21.34
C PRO A 90 12.93 -24.51 -22.40
N ASP A 91 11.68 -24.98 -22.25
CA ASP A 91 10.58 -24.51 -23.07
C ASP A 91 10.19 -23.10 -22.61
N THR A 92 10.71 -22.12 -23.33
CA THR A 92 10.41 -20.70 -23.08
C THR A 92 9.14 -20.23 -23.80
N THR A 93 8.39 -21.15 -24.42
CA THR A 93 7.23 -20.82 -25.28
C THR A 93 5.90 -20.89 -24.56
N SER A 94 5.76 -21.73 -23.53
CA SER A 94 4.61 -21.78 -22.61
C SER A 94 5.01 -21.22 -21.26
N LEU A 95 4.16 -20.35 -20.68
CA LEU A 95 4.39 -19.74 -19.39
C LEU A 95 3.42 -20.24 -18.32
N GLY A 96 2.80 -21.39 -18.51
CA GLY A 96 1.84 -21.91 -17.56
C GLY A 96 0.57 -21.07 -17.46
N SER A 97 -0.55 -21.51 -18.02
CA SER A 97 -1.80 -20.73 -18.01
C SER A 97 -2.94 -21.49 -17.37
N VAL A 98 -3.80 -20.75 -16.65
CA VAL A 98 -5.01 -21.30 -16.03
C VAL A 98 -6.25 -20.65 -16.62
N THR A 99 -7.19 -21.46 -17.10
CA THR A 99 -8.50 -21.00 -17.59
C THR A 99 -9.63 -21.64 -16.80
N ILE A 100 -10.51 -20.83 -16.22
CA ILE A 100 -11.68 -21.30 -15.47
C ILE A 100 -12.94 -20.68 -16.02
N SER A 101 -13.87 -21.53 -16.49
CA SER A 101 -15.13 -21.07 -17.07
C SER A 101 -16.36 -21.43 -16.24
N GLY A 102 -16.22 -22.24 -15.18
CA GLY A 102 -17.33 -22.65 -14.33
C GLY A 102 -16.92 -23.59 -13.21
N GLY A 103 -17.90 -24.06 -12.47
CA GLY A 103 -17.73 -24.99 -11.36
C GLY A 103 -17.95 -24.37 -9.98
N THR A 104 -17.89 -25.22 -8.97
CA THR A 104 -17.82 -24.82 -7.56
C THR A 104 -16.43 -25.22 -7.04
N ILE A 105 -15.62 -24.25 -6.71
CA ILE A 105 -14.20 -24.39 -6.46
C ILE A 105 -13.93 -23.94 -5.02
N THR A 106 -13.41 -24.86 -4.20
CA THR A 106 -13.04 -24.60 -2.81
C THR A 106 -11.56 -24.95 -2.65
N LEU A 107 -10.77 -23.96 -2.31
CA LEU A 107 -9.32 -24.05 -2.20
C LEU A 107 -8.86 -23.64 -0.80
N GLU A 108 -8.06 -24.49 -0.17
CA GLU A 108 -7.31 -24.20 1.04
C GLU A 108 -5.83 -24.47 0.73
N ALA A 109 -5.03 -23.45 0.61
CA ALA A 109 -3.61 -23.50 0.26
C ALA A 109 -2.75 -22.99 1.41
N ALA A 110 -1.57 -23.54 1.59
CA ALA A 110 -0.57 -22.96 2.49
C ALA A 110 0.27 -21.87 1.77
N GLU A 111 0.27 -21.88 0.44
CA GLU A 111 0.84 -20.88 -0.46
C GLU A 111 -0.30 -20.23 -1.27
N ASP A 112 -0.16 -20.11 -2.59
CA ASP A 112 -1.16 -19.43 -3.43
C ASP A 112 -2.42 -20.30 -3.65
N GLY A 113 -3.60 -19.66 -3.62
CA GLY A 113 -4.85 -20.36 -3.94
C GLY A 113 -4.87 -20.83 -5.39
N ILE A 114 -4.58 -19.91 -6.33
CA ILE A 114 -4.36 -20.21 -7.76
C ILE A 114 -3.15 -19.44 -8.23
N GLN A 115 -2.13 -20.14 -8.76
CA GLN A 115 -0.96 -19.55 -9.41
C GLN A 115 -0.91 -19.92 -10.88
N ALA A 116 -0.71 -18.93 -11.76
CA ALA A 116 -0.32 -19.11 -13.15
C ALA A 116 0.91 -18.24 -13.43
N ASP A 117 2.02 -18.78 -13.90
CA ASP A 117 3.19 -17.97 -14.28
C ASP A 117 2.92 -17.17 -15.57
N GLY A 118 1.96 -17.59 -16.38
CA GLY A 118 1.41 -16.86 -17.51
C GLY A 118 0.11 -16.15 -17.19
N ASP A 119 -0.94 -16.44 -17.96
CA ASP A 119 -2.23 -15.79 -17.84
C ASP A 119 -3.20 -16.61 -16.98
N LEU A 120 -3.96 -15.94 -16.11
CA LEU A 120 -5.10 -16.50 -15.40
C LEU A 120 -6.40 -15.87 -15.91
N THR A 121 -7.25 -16.67 -16.55
CA THR A 121 -8.52 -16.21 -17.11
C THR A 121 -9.71 -16.88 -16.43
N ILE A 122 -10.59 -16.07 -15.81
CA ILE A 122 -11.79 -16.58 -15.15
C ILE A 122 -13.03 -15.90 -15.74
N SER A 123 -13.91 -16.70 -16.31
CA SER A 123 -15.16 -16.21 -16.92
C SER A 123 -16.44 -16.66 -16.19
N GLY A 124 -16.32 -17.51 -15.17
CA GLY A 124 -17.44 -18.00 -14.38
C GLY A 124 -17.02 -18.98 -13.30
N GLY A 125 -17.95 -19.39 -12.48
CA GLY A 125 -17.74 -20.31 -11.35
C GLY A 125 -18.11 -19.68 -10.01
N THR A 126 -18.05 -20.49 -8.97
CA THR A 126 -18.21 -20.03 -7.58
C THR A 126 -16.97 -20.48 -6.79
N PHE A 127 -16.30 -19.53 -6.20
CA PHE A 127 -15.00 -19.70 -5.55
C PHE A 127 -15.09 -19.42 -4.06
N ALA A 128 -14.47 -20.30 -3.27
CA ALA A 128 -14.08 -20.06 -1.89
C ALA A 128 -12.58 -20.38 -1.79
N VAL A 129 -11.76 -19.37 -1.62
CA VAL A 129 -10.29 -19.48 -1.62
C VAL A 129 -9.76 -18.97 -0.29
N THR A 130 -8.94 -19.77 0.36
CA THR A 130 -8.18 -19.37 1.55
C THR A 130 -6.71 -19.67 1.30
N ALA A 131 -5.85 -18.67 1.35
CA ALA A 131 -4.41 -18.78 1.20
C ALA A 131 -3.73 -18.47 2.55
N ASN A 132 -2.87 -19.38 2.99
CA ASN A 132 -2.13 -19.33 4.26
C ASN A 132 -2.99 -18.95 5.48
N GLY A 133 -4.22 -19.48 5.55
CA GLY A 133 -5.13 -19.26 6.68
C GLY A 133 -5.80 -17.88 6.72
N GLY A 134 -5.67 -17.06 5.66
CA GLY A 134 -6.39 -15.81 5.44
C GLY A 134 -5.71 -14.57 6.03
N HIS A 135 -6.32 -13.42 5.79
CA HIS A 135 -5.81 -12.05 5.98
C HIS A 135 -5.28 -11.71 7.39
N THR A 136 -5.70 -12.45 8.42
CA THR A 136 -5.21 -12.23 9.79
C THR A 136 -4.00 -13.07 10.15
N THR A 137 -3.50 -13.88 9.22
CA THR A 137 -2.36 -14.79 9.43
C THR A 137 -1.09 -14.10 8.99
N ALA A 138 -0.13 -13.97 9.91
CA ALA A 138 1.17 -13.43 9.56
C ALA A 138 1.97 -14.41 8.69
N ILE A 139 2.56 -13.92 7.61
CA ILE A 139 3.50 -14.67 6.78
C ILE A 139 4.81 -14.77 7.54
N SER A 140 5.25 -15.99 7.83
CA SER A 140 6.46 -16.24 8.64
C SER A 140 7.73 -16.38 7.82
N ASP A 141 7.61 -16.64 6.53
CA ASP A 141 8.69 -16.76 5.55
C ASP A 141 8.51 -15.61 4.54
N GLU A 142 9.39 -14.63 4.57
CA GLU A 142 9.33 -13.45 3.70
C GLU A 142 9.45 -13.78 2.20
N ASP A 143 9.92 -14.98 1.86
CA ASP A 143 10.01 -15.47 0.48
C ASP A 143 8.75 -16.24 0.04
N ALA A 144 7.81 -16.53 0.94
CA ALA A 144 6.59 -17.27 0.62
C ALA A 144 5.54 -16.36 -0.03
N SER A 145 4.97 -16.80 -1.15
CA SER A 145 3.80 -16.21 -1.76
C SER A 145 2.54 -16.87 -1.17
N CYS A 146 1.58 -16.07 -0.71
CA CYS A 146 0.36 -16.52 -0.06
C CYS A 146 -0.87 -15.79 -0.61
N LYS A 147 -0.88 -15.61 -1.93
CA LYS A 147 -1.90 -14.82 -2.64
C LYS A 147 -3.15 -15.65 -2.94
N GLY A 148 -4.29 -15.00 -3.01
CA GLY A 148 -5.54 -15.69 -3.37
C GLY A 148 -5.52 -16.19 -4.81
N LEU A 149 -5.41 -15.26 -5.77
CA LEU A 149 -5.32 -15.49 -7.21
C LEU A 149 -4.11 -14.75 -7.76
N LYS A 150 -3.17 -15.48 -8.36
CA LYS A 150 -1.91 -14.91 -8.86
C LYS A 150 -1.69 -15.24 -10.33
N ALA A 151 -1.29 -14.26 -11.12
CA ALA A 151 -0.80 -14.47 -12.47
C ALA A 151 0.53 -13.72 -12.69
N GLY A 152 1.48 -14.35 -13.36
CA GLY A 152 2.75 -13.71 -13.69
C GLY A 152 2.65 -12.72 -14.85
N LYS A 153 1.51 -12.71 -15.59
CA LYS A 153 1.27 -11.75 -16.66
C LYS A 153 -0.06 -11.05 -16.49
N THR A 154 -1.16 -11.68 -16.88
CA THR A 154 -2.48 -11.05 -16.88
C THR A 154 -3.46 -11.87 -16.06
N LEU A 155 -4.12 -11.23 -15.11
CA LEU A 155 -5.29 -11.76 -14.42
C LEU A 155 -6.55 -11.13 -15.03
N THR A 156 -7.42 -11.94 -15.61
CA THR A 156 -8.70 -11.47 -16.18
C THR A 156 -9.87 -12.15 -15.48
N VAL A 157 -10.72 -11.36 -14.82
CA VAL A 157 -12.01 -11.80 -14.26
C VAL A 157 -13.14 -11.14 -15.03
N SER A 158 -13.90 -11.94 -15.77
CA SER A 158 -15.06 -11.44 -16.54
C SER A 158 -16.41 -11.93 -16.00
N GLY A 159 -16.42 -12.79 -14.98
CA GLY A 159 -17.61 -13.31 -14.33
C GLY A 159 -17.27 -14.29 -13.21
N GLY A 160 -18.28 -14.71 -12.48
CA GLY A 160 -18.15 -15.63 -11.35
C GLY A 160 -18.56 -14.99 -10.02
N THR A 161 -18.50 -15.79 -8.96
CA THR A 161 -18.73 -15.32 -7.59
C THR A 161 -17.57 -15.81 -6.73
N PHE A 162 -16.92 -14.88 -6.04
CA PHE A 162 -15.69 -15.11 -5.29
C PHE A 162 -15.85 -14.74 -3.83
N THR A 163 -15.30 -15.58 -2.98
CA THR A 163 -14.90 -15.23 -1.62
C THR A 163 -13.44 -15.60 -1.51
N VAL A 164 -12.57 -14.63 -1.36
CA VAL A 164 -11.11 -14.81 -1.26
C VAL A 164 -10.67 -14.24 0.06
N ASP A 165 -9.89 -15.02 0.81
CA ASP A 165 -9.29 -14.63 2.08
C ASP A 165 -7.82 -15.09 2.06
N SER A 166 -6.89 -14.16 1.94
CA SER A 166 -5.46 -14.43 1.73
C SER A 166 -4.59 -13.71 2.75
N ALA A 167 -3.47 -14.31 3.11
CA ALA A 167 -2.51 -13.67 4.01
C ALA A 167 -1.63 -12.60 3.31
N ASP A 168 -1.58 -12.64 2.01
CA ASP A 168 -0.95 -11.71 1.06
C ASP A 168 -2.07 -11.11 0.18
N ASP A 169 -1.80 -10.64 -1.03
CA ASP A 169 -2.82 -10.06 -1.91
C ASP A 169 -3.96 -11.04 -2.23
N ALA A 170 -5.18 -10.50 -2.36
CA ALA A 170 -6.28 -11.37 -2.79
C ALA A 170 -6.24 -11.64 -4.30
N LEU A 171 -5.93 -10.64 -5.12
CA LEU A 171 -5.69 -10.74 -6.56
C LEU A 171 -4.38 -10.05 -6.92
N HIS A 172 -3.47 -10.73 -7.62
CA HIS A 172 -2.18 -10.15 -8.03
C HIS A 172 -1.79 -10.55 -9.46
N ALA A 173 -1.31 -9.59 -10.26
CA ALA A 173 -0.65 -9.84 -11.56
C ALA A 173 0.12 -8.61 -12.04
N ASN A 174 0.91 -8.78 -13.13
CA ASN A 174 1.46 -7.59 -13.80
C ASN A 174 0.33 -6.66 -14.31
N ASP A 175 -0.71 -7.23 -14.93
CA ASP A 175 -1.90 -6.49 -15.35
C ASP A 175 -3.16 -7.19 -14.83
N VAL A 176 -4.05 -6.45 -14.17
CA VAL A 176 -5.31 -6.99 -13.63
C VAL A 176 -6.50 -6.35 -14.31
N THR A 177 -7.43 -7.18 -14.80
CA THR A 177 -8.71 -6.71 -15.36
C THR A 177 -9.89 -7.43 -14.69
N VAL A 178 -10.74 -6.69 -14.00
CA VAL A 178 -12.00 -7.18 -13.44
C VAL A 178 -13.16 -6.54 -14.18
N SER A 179 -13.68 -7.20 -15.21
CA SER A 179 -14.75 -6.66 -16.07
C SER A 179 -16.15 -7.15 -15.70
N GLY A 180 -16.25 -8.11 -14.78
CA GLY A 180 -17.54 -8.66 -14.33
C GLY A 180 -17.37 -9.60 -13.13
N GLY A 181 -18.47 -10.06 -12.59
CA GLY A 181 -18.51 -10.95 -11.42
C GLY A 181 -18.90 -10.26 -10.13
N THR A 182 -18.95 -11.05 -9.05
CA THR A 182 -19.15 -10.59 -7.67
C THR A 182 -18.00 -11.11 -6.83
N LEU A 183 -17.21 -10.22 -6.29
CA LEU A 183 -16.02 -10.51 -5.53
C LEU A 183 -16.19 -9.99 -4.10
N THR A 184 -15.96 -10.84 -3.12
CA THR A 184 -15.78 -10.46 -1.71
C THR A 184 -14.34 -10.82 -1.35
N LEU A 185 -13.54 -9.82 -1.02
CA LEU A 185 -12.10 -9.94 -0.84
C LEU A 185 -11.71 -9.54 0.58
N ALA A 186 -10.80 -10.31 1.17
CA ALA A 186 -10.07 -9.97 2.37
C ALA A 186 -8.60 -10.38 2.17
N SER A 187 -7.66 -9.49 2.47
CA SER A 187 -6.23 -9.68 2.24
C SER A 187 -5.41 -9.15 3.41
N GLY A 188 -4.26 -9.76 3.65
CA GLY A 188 -3.29 -9.27 4.64
C GLY A 188 -2.40 -8.16 4.09
N ASP A 189 -2.29 -8.09 2.77
CA ASP A 189 -1.69 -7.01 1.98
C ASP A 189 -2.78 -6.43 1.07
N ASP A 190 -2.60 -6.28 -0.23
CA ASP A 190 -3.54 -5.57 -1.08
C ASP A 190 -4.72 -6.45 -1.53
N ALA A 191 -5.90 -5.83 -1.63
CA ALA A 191 -7.03 -6.61 -2.13
C ALA A 191 -6.94 -6.88 -3.64
N VAL A 192 -6.48 -5.90 -4.42
CA VAL A 192 -6.19 -6.07 -5.84
C VAL A 192 -4.93 -5.30 -6.20
N HIS A 193 -3.86 -6.01 -6.52
CA HIS A 193 -2.58 -5.46 -6.90
C HIS A 193 -2.25 -5.73 -8.38
N ALA A 194 -1.90 -4.69 -9.11
CA ALA A 194 -1.32 -4.79 -10.46
C ALA A 194 0.04 -4.09 -10.50
N ASP A 195 1.10 -4.79 -10.89
CA ASP A 195 2.43 -4.14 -11.06
C ASP A 195 2.37 -2.97 -12.07
N ASN A 196 1.47 -3.08 -13.08
CA ASN A 196 1.26 -2.06 -14.12
C ASN A 196 -0.17 -1.51 -14.11
N ASP A 197 -1.07 -2.08 -14.93
CA ASP A 197 -2.40 -1.55 -15.16
C ASP A 197 -3.47 -2.34 -14.41
N LEU A 198 -4.21 -1.67 -13.52
CA LEU A 198 -5.45 -2.18 -12.92
C LEU A 198 -6.66 -1.58 -13.62
N VAL A 199 -7.50 -2.43 -14.20
CA VAL A 199 -8.73 -2.02 -14.89
C VAL A 199 -9.95 -2.65 -14.24
N VAL A 200 -10.88 -1.82 -13.76
CA VAL A 200 -12.16 -2.26 -13.19
C VAL A 200 -13.32 -1.81 -14.08
N GLY A 201 -14.15 -2.74 -14.45
CA GLY A 201 -15.32 -2.50 -15.28
C GLY A 201 -15.02 -2.49 -16.78
N VAL A 202 -15.97 -1.99 -17.55
CA VAL A 202 -15.93 -1.97 -19.02
C VAL A 202 -16.04 -0.55 -19.53
N GLN A 203 -15.06 -0.09 -20.29
CA GLN A 203 -15.06 1.25 -20.87
C GLN A 203 -16.32 1.51 -21.71
N GLY A 204 -16.97 2.64 -21.41
CA GLY A 204 -18.24 3.03 -22.07
C GLY A 204 -19.47 2.32 -21.51
N SER A 205 -19.34 1.45 -20.52
CA SER A 205 -20.46 0.90 -19.77
C SER A 205 -21.07 1.95 -18.85
N SER A 206 -22.39 1.92 -18.67
CA SER A 206 -23.10 2.71 -17.66
C SER A 206 -23.52 1.87 -16.45
N SER A 207 -22.99 0.66 -16.32
CA SER A 207 -23.32 -0.22 -15.20
C SER A 207 -22.72 0.33 -13.91
N THR A 208 -23.53 0.42 -12.86
CA THR A 208 -23.10 0.74 -11.50
C THR A 208 -23.24 -0.47 -10.57
N SER A 209 -23.38 -1.68 -11.11
CA SER A 209 -23.60 -2.90 -10.34
C SER A 209 -22.81 -4.10 -10.86
N ASN A 210 -21.99 -3.91 -11.90
CA ASN A 210 -21.17 -4.98 -12.45
C ASN A 210 -19.88 -4.41 -13.08
N PRO A 211 -18.70 -4.87 -12.64
CA PRO A 211 -18.48 -5.84 -11.55
C PRO A 211 -19.02 -5.34 -10.20
N LYS A 212 -19.24 -6.25 -9.25
CA LYS A 212 -19.42 -5.93 -7.84
C LYS A 212 -18.18 -6.40 -7.07
N ILE A 213 -17.52 -5.47 -6.40
CA ILE A 213 -16.31 -5.72 -5.61
C ILE A 213 -16.57 -5.20 -4.20
N ASP A 214 -16.46 -6.09 -3.22
CA ASP A 214 -16.61 -5.79 -1.79
C ASP A 214 -15.31 -6.19 -1.10
N ILE A 215 -14.45 -5.20 -0.83
CA ILE A 215 -13.20 -5.35 -0.11
C ILE A 215 -13.50 -5.10 1.37
N THR A 216 -13.49 -6.19 2.14
CA THR A 216 -13.90 -6.17 3.55
C THR A 216 -12.75 -5.92 4.51
N ALA A 217 -11.52 -6.17 4.07
CA ALA A 217 -10.27 -5.87 4.77
C ALA A 217 -9.11 -5.95 3.79
N SER A 218 -8.18 -4.99 3.87
CA SER A 218 -6.91 -5.00 3.13
C SER A 218 -5.90 -4.05 3.78
N TYR A 219 -4.65 -4.12 3.37
CA TYR A 219 -3.69 -3.05 3.61
C TYR A 219 -4.00 -1.91 2.65
N GLU A 220 -3.81 -2.08 1.35
CA GLU A 220 -4.36 -1.20 0.31
C GLU A 220 -5.55 -1.85 -0.41
N GLY A 221 -6.46 -1.01 -0.92
CA GLY A 221 -7.66 -1.55 -1.56
C GLY A 221 -7.43 -1.95 -3.01
N LEU A 222 -7.12 -0.97 -3.85
CA LEU A 222 -6.84 -1.13 -5.29
C LEU A 222 -5.49 -0.47 -5.58
N GLU A 223 -4.47 -1.25 -5.91
CA GLU A 223 -3.13 -0.74 -6.23
C GLU A 223 -2.75 -1.02 -7.68
N GLY A 224 -1.98 -0.09 -8.26
CA GLY A 224 -1.35 -0.25 -9.57
C GLY A 224 -0.57 0.98 -10.01
N THR A 225 0.31 0.82 -11.01
CA THR A 225 0.93 1.99 -11.68
C THR A 225 -0.15 2.90 -12.26
N THR A 226 -1.18 2.30 -12.88
CA THR A 226 -2.38 3.00 -13.35
C THR A 226 -3.63 2.26 -12.86
N VAL A 227 -4.51 2.94 -12.14
CA VAL A 227 -5.80 2.41 -11.72
C VAL A 227 -6.92 3.07 -12.53
N SER A 228 -7.69 2.28 -13.29
CA SER A 228 -8.77 2.79 -14.15
C SER A 228 -10.10 2.13 -13.81
N VAL A 229 -11.08 2.93 -13.38
CA VAL A 229 -12.44 2.47 -13.06
C VAL A 229 -13.43 3.01 -14.10
N TYR A 230 -14.05 2.11 -14.84
CA TYR A 230 -15.01 2.43 -15.89
C TYR A 230 -16.46 2.13 -15.51
N SER A 231 -16.68 1.15 -14.67
CA SER A 231 -18.04 0.75 -14.24
C SER A 231 -17.93 -0.18 -13.01
N GLY A 232 -19.03 -0.43 -12.32
CA GLY A 232 -19.12 -1.37 -11.21
C GLY A 232 -19.70 -0.76 -9.94
N ASP A 233 -19.84 -1.59 -8.92
CA ASP A 233 -20.21 -1.28 -7.54
C ASP A 233 -19.02 -1.73 -6.68
N ILE A 234 -18.30 -0.79 -6.11
CA ILE A 234 -16.99 -1.04 -5.51
C ILE A 234 -17.00 -0.43 -4.11
N ASP A 235 -17.01 -1.31 -3.11
CA ASP A 235 -16.90 -0.95 -1.71
C ASP A 235 -15.49 -1.34 -1.22
N VAL A 236 -14.75 -0.38 -0.65
CA VAL A 236 -13.36 -0.57 -0.20
C VAL A 236 -13.24 -0.25 1.28
N VAL A 237 -12.70 -1.20 2.04
CA VAL A 237 -12.21 -0.99 3.41
C VAL A 237 -10.74 -1.36 3.44
N ALA A 238 -9.88 -0.35 3.59
CA ALA A 238 -8.43 -0.50 3.65
C ALA A 238 -7.88 0.05 4.97
N SER A 239 -6.79 -0.51 5.47
CA SER A 239 -6.11 -0.02 6.68
C SER A 239 -5.09 1.07 6.38
N ASP A 240 -4.62 1.15 5.16
CA ASP A 240 -3.80 2.21 4.58
C ASP A 240 -4.58 2.87 3.45
N ASP A 241 -4.16 2.85 2.20
CA ASP A 241 -4.79 3.60 1.12
C ASP A 241 -5.96 2.85 0.46
N GLY A 242 -6.99 3.59 0.09
CA GLY A 242 -8.18 3.00 -0.55
C GLY A 242 -7.94 2.65 -2.01
N VAL A 243 -7.38 3.59 -2.77
CA VAL A 243 -6.92 3.41 -4.16
C VAL A 243 -5.57 4.10 -4.30
N ASN A 244 -4.54 3.32 -4.59
CA ASN A 244 -3.16 3.80 -4.71
C ASN A 244 -2.64 3.67 -6.15
N ALA A 245 -2.11 4.78 -6.71
CA ALA A 245 -1.37 4.76 -7.97
C ALA A 245 0.11 5.00 -7.72
N ALA A 246 0.83 3.89 -7.47
CA ALA A 246 2.24 3.87 -7.12
C ALA A 246 2.96 2.69 -7.79
N SER A 247 4.27 2.60 -7.65
CA SER A 247 5.07 1.43 -8.01
C SER A 247 6.46 1.54 -7.41
N SER A 248 6.90 0.50 -6.74
CA SER A 248 8.26 0.41 -6.17
C SER A 248 9.35 0.40 -7.26
N GLU A 249 9.04 -0.08 -8.48
CA GLU A 249 9.99 -0.18 -9.59
C GLU A 249 10.23 1.17 -10.30
N LEU A 250 9.23 2.03 -10.38
CA LEU A 250 9.29 3.31 -11.08
C LEU A 250 9.77 4.46 -10.20
N GLY A 251 9.88 4.24 -8.87
CA GLY A 251 10.24 5.26 -7.89
C GLY A 251 9.11 6.26 -7.62
N GLU A 252 9.30 7.14 -6.65
CA GLU A 252 8.26 8.02 -6.07
C GLU A 252 7.62 9.01 -7.06
N HIS A 253 8.21 9.27 -8.21
CA HIS A 253 7.72 10.26 -9.17
C HIS A 253 7.83 9.73 -10.60
N SER A 254 6.74 9.26 -11.14
CA SER A 254 6.62 8.85 -12.53
C SER A 254 5.41 9.54 -13.17
N ASP A 255 5.55 10.01 -14.40
CA ASP A 255 4.44 10.52 -15.22
C ASP A 255 3.45 9.43 -15.66
N LYS A 256 3.69 8.19 -15.24
CA LYS A 256 2.82 7.04 -15.50
C LYS A 256 1.76 6.83 -14.43
N PHE A 257 1.99 7.31 -13.21
CA PHE A 257 1.02 7.10 -12.14
C PHE A 257 -0.28 7.84 -12.42
N ALA A 258 -1.39 7.14 -12.35
CA ALA A 258 -2.69 7.77 -12.57
C ALA A 258 -3.85 6.99 -11.96
N ILE A 259 -4.77 7.71 -11.33
CA ILE A 259 -6.10 7.20 -10.99
C ILE A 259 -7.11 7.80 -11.96
N ASN A 260 -7.79 6.95 -12.74
CA ASN A 260 -8.76 7.36 -13.75
C ASN A 260 -10.15 6.80 -13.40
N ILE A 261 -11.08 7.64 -12.99
CA ILE A 261 -12.45 7.24 -12.69
C ILE A 261 -13.39 7.83 -13.75
N ALA A 262 -13.90 6.97 -14.62
CA ALA A 262 -14.81 7.36 -15.71
C ALA A 262 -16.25 6.85 -15.52
N GLY A 263 -16.48 6.00 -14.52
CA GLY A 263 -17.79 5.44 -14.20
C GLY A 263 -17.77 4.62 -12.93
N GLY A 264 -18.86 3.93 -12.65
CA GLY A 264 -19.03 3.11 -11.44
C GLY A 264 -19.56 3.90 -10.23
N ASP A 265 -19.80 3.18 -9.16
CA ASP A 265 -20.14 3.68 -7.83
C ASP A 265 -19.05 3.19 -6.87
N LEU A 266 -18.23 4.12 -6.36
CA LEU A 266 -17.09 3.84 -5.50
C LEU A 266 -17.37 4.41 -4.12
N TYR A 267 -17.29 3.55 -3.11
CA TYR A 267 -17.34 3.90 -1.71
C TYR A 267 -16.06 3.44 -1.03
N ILE A 268 -15.30 4.38 -0.45
CA ILE A 268 -13.96 4.13 0.06
C ILE A 268 -13.87 4.57 1.51
N ASP A 269 -13.48 3.63 2.40
CA ASP A 269 -13.18 3.83 3.81
C ASP A 269 -11.73 3.41 4.06
N ALA A 270 -10.82 4.37 4.03
CA ALA A 270 -9.38 4.15 4.15
C ALA A 270 -8.84 4.62 5.49
N GLY A 271 -7.82 3.95 5.97
CA GLY A 271 -7.11 4.30 7.21
C GLY A 271 -6.10 5.44 7.01
N SER A 272 -5.59 5.61 5.80
CA SER A 272 -4.71 6.68 5.34
C SER A 272 -5.41 7.48 4.23
N ASP A 273 -4.89 7.49 3.01
CA ASP A 273 -5.46 8.25 1.91
C ASP A 273 -6.56 7.46 1.18
N GLY A 274 -7.68 8.09 0.91
CA GLY A 274 -8.77 7.41 0.20
C GLY A 274 -8.46 7.22 -1.28
N LEU A 275 -7.97 8.27 -1.94
CA LEU A 275 -7.37 8.25 -3.28
C LEU A 275 -5.97 8.83 -3.16
N ASP A 276 -4.93 8.03 -3.35
CA ASP A 276 -3.54 8.47 -3.44
C ASP A 276 -2.97 8.26 -4.85
N SER A 277 -2.39 9.29 -5.41
CA SER A 277 -1.68 9.17 -6.67
C SER A 277 -0.35 9.93 -6.63
N ASN A 278 0.72 9.20 -6.80
CA ASN A 278 2.05 9.80 -6.96
C ASN A 278 2.19 10.66 -8.24
N ASN A 279 1.05 10.95 -8.94
CA ASN A 279 0.99 11.90 -10.05
C ASN A 279 -0.45 12.40 -10.29
N ASP A 280 -1.21 11.85 -11.25
CA ASP A 280 -2.48 12.44 -11.68
C ASP A 280 -3.71 11.69 -11.16
N ILE A 281 -4.78 12.45 -10.82
CA ILE A 281 -6.14 11.93 -10.61
C ILE A 281 -7.07 12.54 -11.67
N SER A 282 -7.90 11.72 -12.30
CA SER A 282 -8.90 12.16 -13.27
C SER A 282 -10.27 11.55 -12.96
N ILE A 283 -11.25 12.39 -12.62
CA ILE A 283 -12.65 11.97 -12.45
C ILE A 283 -13.48 12.59 -13.56
N THR A 284 -13.99 11.74 -14.47
CA THR A 284 -14.79 12.14 -15.63
C THR A 284 -16.21 11.60 -15.58
N GLY A 285 -16.52 10.71 -14.64
CA GLY A 285 -17.83 10.09 -14.46
C GLY A 285 -17.92 9.31 -13.15
N GLY A 286 -19.01 8.58 -12.97
CA GLY A 286 -19.25 7.76 -11.78
C GLY A 286 -19.72 8.54 -10.55
N ARG A 287 -19.82 7.83 -9.44
CA ARG A 287 -20.04 8.37 -8.10
C ARG A 287 -18.87 7.94 -7.22
N VAL A 288 -18.21 8.89 -6.62
CA VAL A 288 -17.08 8.66 -5.73
C VAL A 288 -17.42 9.27 -4.38
N GLU A 289 -17.51 8.43 -3.37
CA GLU A 289 -17.64 8.81 -1.98
C GLU A 289 -16.43 8.28 -1.24
N VAL A 290 -15.55 9.19 -0.79
CA VAL A 290 -14.22 8.84 -0.29
C VAL A 290 -13.99 9.41 1.08
N TYR A 291 -13.58 8.52 1.98
CA TYR A 291 -13.15 8.81 3.34
C TYR A 291 -11.72 8.30 3.51
N GLY A 292 -10.92 9.06 4.23
CA GLY A 292 -9.55 8.76 4.58
C GLY A 292 -9.22 9.36 5.93
N ALA A 293 -7.99 9.24 6.37
CA ALA A 293 -7.52 9.86 7.59
C ALA A 293 -7.66 11.38 7.52
N ASP A 294 -8.07 12.01 8.63
CA ASP A 294 -8.07 13.47 8.80
C ASP A 294 -6.86 13.84 9.67
N ALA A 295 -5.66 13.54 9.15
CA ALA A 295 -4.40 13.75 9.81
C ALA A 295 -3.58 14.82 9.07
N MET A 296 -2.46 15.26 9.67
CA MET A 296 -1.64 16.33 9.08
C MET A 296 -0.92 15.94 7.79
N MET A 297 -0.90 14.64 7.44
CA MET A 297 -0.14 14.08 6.30
C MET A 297 -0.98 13.21 5.39
N ASP A 298 -2.11 12.71 5.89
CA ASP A 298 -3.00 11.82 5.18
C ASP A 298 -4.33 12.54 4.93
N ALA A 299 -4.90 12.39 3.75
CA ALA A 299 -6.13 13.04 3.34
C ALA A 299 -7.01 12.09 2.53
N ALA A 300 -8.33 12.26 2.55
CA ALA A 300 -9.19 11.41 1.73
C ALA A 300 -8.89 11.51 0.22
N ILE A 301 -8.28 12.62 -0.23
CA ILE A 301 -7.78 12.79 -1.60
C ILE A 301 -6.41 13.42 -1.54
N ASP A 302 -5.38 12.70 -2.00
CA ASP A 302 -4.01 13.20 -2.17
C ASP A 302 -3.49 12.93 -3.58
N TYR A 303 -2.60 13.82 -4.09
CA TYR A 303 -1.99 13.67 -5.41
C TYR A 303 -0.78 14.58 -5.59
N ASP A 304 0.21 14.10 -6.32
CA ASP A 304 1.43 14.86 -6.60
C ASP A 304 1.38 15.68 -7.91
N GLY A 305 0.56 15.24 -8.86
CA GLY A 305 0.44 15.84 -10.19
C GLY A 305 -0.74 16.80 -10.34
N THR A 306 -1.74 16.38 -11.10
CA THR A 306 -2.95 17.18 -11.39
C THR A 306 -4.21 16.39 -11.05
N PHE A 307 -5.08 16.95 -10.22
CA PHE A 307 -6.43 16.43 -10.06
C PHE A 307 -7.40 17.13 -11.02
N THR A 308 -7.89 16.39 -12.00
CA THR A 308 -8.85 16.85 -13.01
C THR A 308 -10.27 16.35 -12.71
N LEU A 309 -11.21 17.26 -12.52
CA LEU A 309 -12.62 16.94 -12.28
C LEU A 309 -13.49 17.46 -13.43
N SER A 310 -14.04 16.56 -14.26
CA SER A 310 -14.78 16.93 -15.48
C SER A 310 -16.16 16.29 -15.56
N GLY A 311 -16.54 15.42 -14.61
CA GLY A 311 -17.83 14.74 -14.55
C GLY A 311 -18.02 13.94 -13.28
N GLY A 312 -19.18 13.30 -13.16
CA GLY A 312 -19.52 12.44 -12.01
C GLY A 312 -20.05 13.17 -10.79
N THR A 313 -20.14 12.43 -9.69
CA THR A 313 -20.43 12.94 -8.35
C THR A 313 -19.25 12.62 -7.46
N LEU A 314 -18.67 13.64 -6.81
CA LEU A 314 -17.60 13.50 -5.86
C LEU A 314 -18.04 14.01 -4.50
N PHE A 315 -17.84 13.23 -3.46
CA PHE A 315 -17.91 13.64 -2.07
C PHE A 315 -16.66 13.14 -1.32
N GLY A 316 -15.99 14.04 -0.61
CA GLY A 316 -14.79 13.68 0.16
C GLY A 316 -14.18 14.86 0.89
N ALA A 317 -12.93 14.72 1.29
CA ALA A 317 -12.11 15.74 1.92
C ALA A 317 -10.71 15.76 1.28
N GLY A 318 -9.81 16.63 1.75
CA GLY A 318 -8.41 16.64 1.33
C GLY A 318 -8.09 17.70 0.28
N MET A 319 -7.34 17.33 -0.76
CA MET A 319 -6.90 18.25 -1.80
C MET A 319 -8.00 18.61 -2.79
N GLU A 320 -8.06 19.88 -3.17
CA GLU A 320 -9.04 20.39 -4.12
C GLU A 320 -8.67 20.06 -5.58
N PRO A 321 -9.67 19.86 -6.48
CA PRO A 321 -9.41 19.74 -7.91
C PRO A 321 -8.60 20.94 -8.46
N GLY A 322 -7.49 20.65 -9.14
CA GLY A 322 -6.62 21.63 -9.76
C GLY A 322 -7.00 21.99 -11.20
N ALA A 323 -7.84 21.16 -11.86
CA ALA A 323 -8.27 21.36 -13.24
C ALA A 323 -9.66 20.76 -13.47
N GLY A 324 -10.26 21.01 -14.64
CA GLY A 324 -11.49 20.36 -15.07
C GLY A 324 -12.57 21.33 -15.51
N THR A 325 -13.71 20.76 -15.92
CA THR A 325 -14.86 21.49 -16.45
C THR A 325 -16.10 21.41 -15.58
N GLN A 326 -16.07 20.61 -14.50
CA GLN A 326 -17.15 20.50 -13.54
C GLN A 326 -16.87 21.36 -12.30
N ALA A 327 -17.86 22.14 -11.87
CA ALA A 327 -17.75 22.96 -10.70
C ALA A 327 -17.85 22.12 -9.41
N TYR A 328 -17.16 22.59 -8.38
CA TYR A 328 -17.19 21.98 -7.05
C TYR A 328 -17.27 23.06 -5.96
N ILE A 329 -17.69 22.64 -4.77
CA ILE A 329 -17.58 23.43 -3.54
C ILE A 329 -16.57 22.78 -2.61
N ALA A 330 -15.93 23.63 -1.80
CA ALA A 330 -15.06 23.21 -0.72
C ALA A 330 -15.35 24.07 0.53
N VAL A 331 -15.58 23.42 1.67
CA VAL A 331 -15.85 24.07 2.96
C VAL A 331 -14.94 23.45 4.00
N GLY A 332 -14.29 24.28 4.82
CA GLY A 332 -13.35 23.86 5.87
C GLY A 332 -11.89 24.07 5.47
N GLU A 333 -10.99 23.37 6.13
CA GLU A 333 -9.55 23.45 5.87
C GLU A 333 -9.19 22.46 4.76
N THR A 334 -9.16 22.93 3.51
CA THR A 334 -8.70 22.13 2.37
C THR A 334 -7.22 22.38 2.13
N SER A 335 -6.49 21.36 1.69
CA SER A 335 -5.13 21.55 1.18
C SER A 335 -5.17 22.18 -0.20
N PRO A 336 -4.36 23.22 -0.48
CA PRO A 336 -4.34 23.84 -1.80
C PRO A 336 -3.82 22.85 -2.85
N SER A 337 -4.44 22.88 -4.03
CA SER A 337 -4.09 22.06 -5.19
C SER A 337 -2.60 22.13 -5.54
N GLY A 338 -1.96 20.98 -5.63
CA GLY A 338 -0.74 20.75 -6.38
C GLY A 338 0.50 21.49 -5.92
N GLY A 339 1.23 20.91 -5.02
CA GLY A 339 2.65 21.16 -4.85
C GLY A 339 3.34 19.81 -4.67
N LYS A 340 4.31 19.48 -5.50
CA LYS A 340 5.17 18.31 -5.37
C LYS A 340 5.78 18.23 -3.97
N GLY A 341 5.04 17.62 -3.07
CA GLY A 341 5.48 17.23 -1.75
C GLY A 341 5.46 15.71 -1.75
N GLY A 342 6.62 15.08 -1.94
CA GLY A 342 6.72 13.64 -1.97
C GLY A 342 6.23 13.05 -0.64
N HIS A 343 5.12 12.39 -0.67
CA HIS A 343 4.74 11.42 0.33
C HIS A 343 5.52 10.15 0.01
N GLY A 344 6.51 9.84 0.83
CA GLY A 344 7.10 8.51 0.80
C GLY A 344 6.07 7.52 1.31
N GLY A 345 5.32 6.90 0.42
CA GLY A 345 4.58 5.70 0.75
C GLY A 345 5.55 4.71 1.39
N MET A 346 5.28 4.26 2.59
CA MET A 346 5.89 3.05 3.11
C MET A 346 5.33 1.91 2.27
N GLY A 347 5.98 1.66 1.12
CA GLY A 347 5.70 0.47 0.36
C GLY A 347 5.86 -0.73 1.26
N GLY A 348 4.75 -1.40 1.56
CA GLY A 348 4.77 -2.73 2.13
C GLY A 348 5.73 -3.56 1.28
N GLY A 349 6.64 -4.28 1.93
CA GLY A 349 7.70 -5.00 1.24
C GLY A 349 7.15 -5.98 0.22
N ALA A 350 7.05 -5.54 -1.02
CA ALA A 350 6.86 -6.43 -2.14
C ALA A 350 8.17 -7.20 -2.34
N ASN A 351 8.25 -8.41 -1.81
CA ASN A 351 9.23 -9.39 -2.26
C ASN A 351 8.82 -9.85 -3.66
N GLY A 352 9.05 -8.97 -4.64
CA GLY A 352 9.03 -9.34 -6.04
C GLY A 352 10.19 -10.28 -6.32
N GLY A 353 9.89 -11.53 -6.71
CA GLY A 353 10.88 -12.49 -7.14
C GLY A 353 11.77 -11.90 -8.23
N GLN A 354 13.04 -11.69 -7.91
CA GLN A 354 14.05 -11.27 -8.88
C GLN A 354 14.26 -12.38 -9.91
N GLY A 355 13.72 -12.17 -11.10
CA GLY A 355 14.11 -12.89 -12.30
C GLY A 355 15.62 -12.71 -12.54
N MET A 356 16.39 -13.76 -12.29
CA MET A 356 17.82 -13.79 -12.61
C MET A 356 18.01 -13.72 -14.13
N THR A 357 18.54 -12.60 -14.62
CA THR A 357 19.18 -12.58 -15.93
C THR A 357 20.55 -13.26 -15.82
N PRO A 358 20.89 -14.20 -16.71
CA PRO A 358 22.21 -14.86 -16.67
C PRO A 358 23.31 -13.90 -17.12
N PRO A 359 24.50 -13.92 -16.46
CA PRO A 359 25.65 -13.17 -16.93
C PRO A 359 26.31 -13.89 -18.11
N ASN A 360 26.61 -13.11 -19.14
CA ASN A 360 27.40 -13.52 -20.29
C ASN A 360 28.83 -13.92 -19.90
N ASP A 361 29.25 -15.05 -20.43
CA ASP A 361 30.57 -15.67 -20.39
C ASP A 361 31.70 -14.80 -20.92
N ALA A 362 32.82 -14.81 -20.19
CA ALA A 362 34.16 -14.71 -20.81
C ALA A 362 35.23 -15.37 -19.90
N GLY A 363 35.61 -16.51 -20.28
CA GLY A 363 36.78 -17.34 -20.20
C GLY A 363 37.97 -17.04 -19.25
N GLY A 364 38.48 -18.11 -18.62
CA GLY A 364 39.89 -18.15 -18.19
C GLY A 364 40.22 -19.09 -17.04
N THR A 365 40.53 -20.35 -17.40
CA THR A 365 41.53 -21.30 -16.84
C THR A 365 41.82 -21.43 -15.32
N ALA A 366 41.51 -22.65 -14.87
CA ALA A 366 42.28 -23.61 -14.05
C ALA A 366 43.09 -23.18 -12.81
N GLY A 367 42.82 -23.88 -11.69
CA GLY A 367 43.72 -23.98 -10.54
C GLY A 367 43.11 -24.84 -9.42
N THR A 368 43.47 -26.12 -9.41
CA THR A 368 43.14 -27.12 -8.39
C THR A 368 43.74 -26.77 -7.03
N THR A 369 43.02 -26.97 -5.93
CA THR A 369 43.53 -27.67 -4.71
C THR A 369 42.41 -28.04 -3.74
N ASN A 370 42.50 -29.27 -3.25
CA ASN A 370 41.69 -29.96 -2.25
C ASN A 370 41.64 -29.30 -0.87
N GLY A 371 40.52 -29.45 -0.17
CA GLY A 371 40.43 -29.18 1.27
C GLY A 371 39.07 -29.55 1.85
N ASN A 372 38.97 -30.73 2.46
CA ASN A 372 37.81 -31.26 3.20
C ASN A 372 37.39 -30.35 4.38
N PRO A 373 36.10 -30.27 4.70
CA PRO A 373 35.62 -29.64 5.92
C PRO A 373 35.60 -30.62 7.10
N PRO A 374 35.79 -30.14 8.34
CA PRO A 374 35.76 -30.97 9.53
C PRO A 374 34.33 -31.21 10.04
N THR A 375 34.08 -32.45 10.47
CA THR A 375 32.90 -32.96 11.16
C THR A 375 32.76 -32.35 12.58
N PRO A 376 31.52 -32.16 13.07
CA PRO A 376 31.25 -31.82 14.47
C PRO A 376 31.19 -33.07 15.35
N PRO A 377 31.50 -32.98 16.64
CA PRO A 377 31.53 -34.11 17.55
C PRO A 377 30.18 -34.46 18.14
N ALA A 378 29.92 -35.76 18.29
CA ALA A 378 28.83 -36.35 19.00
C ALA A 378 29.06 -36.37 20.52
N ASN A 379 27.99 -36.23 21.32
CA ASN A 379 27.82 -36.83 22.66
C ASN A 379 26.32 -36.90 22.92
N ALA A 380 25.71 -37.99 22.99
CA ALA A 380 25.67 -39.11 23.92
C ALA A 380 24.82 -38.85 25.17
N ASP A 381 23.78 -39.72 25.29
CA ASP A 381 23.11 -40.25 26.47
C ASP A 381 22.04 -39.39 27.17
N GLY A 382 20.89 -39.89 27.48
CA GLY A 382 20.27 -41.20 27.59
C GLY A 382 18.90 -41.05 28.24
N SER A 383 17.94 -41.84 27.75
CA SER A 383 16.87 -42.56 28.46
C SER A 383 16.00 -41.78 29.47
N THR A 384 14.67 -41.84 29.44
CA THR A 384 13.71 -42.96 29.60
C THR A 384 12.26 -42.49 29.46
N THR A 385 11.48 -43.39 28.91
CA THR A 385 10.03 -43.60 28.78
C THR A 385 9.04 -42.93 29.77
N PRO A 386 7.77 -42.77 29.30
CA PRO A 386 6.65 -42.19 30.05
C PRO A 386 5.86 -43.20 30.87
N PRO A 387 4.97 -42.80 31.77
CA PRO A 387 3.86 -43.65 32.20
C PRO A 387 2.51 -43.16 31.64
N SER A 388 1.78 -44.16 31.21
CA SER A 388 0.38 -44.20 30.84
C SER A 388 -0.54 -44.25 32.08
N GLY A 389 -1.80 -43.88 31.87
CA GLY A 389 -2.95 -44.24 32.72
C GLY A 389 -3.91 -43.11 32.90
N ASP A 390 -5.01 -43.13 32.52
CA ASP A 390 -6.29 -43.83 32.49
C ASP A 390 -7.46 -42.89 32.86
N GLN A 391 -8.44 -42.88 31.94
CA GLN A 391 -9.89 -42.97 32.14
C GLN A 391 -10.71 -41.97 32.99
N ASN A 392 -11.64 -41.37 32.25
CA ASN A 392 -13.10 -41.25 32.54
C ASN A 392 -13.66 -40.09 33.35
N GLY A 393 -14.64 -39.41 32.73
CA GLY A 393 -15.59 -38.54 33.43
C GLY A 393 -16.31 -37.55 32.52
N GLN A 394 -17.38 -38.00 31.84
CA GLN A 394 -18.39 -37.11 31.27
C GLN A 394 -18.98 -36.14 32.31
N GLN A 395 -19.02 -34.87 31.99
CA GLN A 395 -20.15 -33.99 32.36
C GLN A 395 -20.26 -32.80 31.43
N SER A 396 -21.41 -32.68 30.83
CA SER A 396 -21.93 -31.54 30.11
C SER A 396 -21.89 -30.29 30.99
N GLY A 397 -21.16 -29.25 30.58
CA GLY A 397 -21.15 -27.94 31.20
C GLY A 397 -20.92 -26.88 30.13
N ALA A 398 -21.82 -25.91 30.08
CA ALA A 398 -21.82 -24.80 29.12
C ALA A 398 -20.44 -24.13 28.99
N ARG A 399 -20.06 -23.91 27.76
CA ARG A 399 -18.84 -23.18 27.37
C ARG A 399 -18.90 -21.76 27.91
N PRO A 400 -17.93 -21.29 28.71
CA PRO A 400 -17.83 -19.87 29.02
C PRO A 400 -17.47 -19.10 27.74
N GLU A 401 -18.13 -18.00 27.52
CA GLU A 401 -17.80 -17.04 26.46
C GLU A 401 -16.33 -16.61 26.61
N LYS A 402 -15.58 -16.78 25.53
CA LYS A 402 -14.21 -16.28 25.40
C LYS A 402 -14.29 -14.76 25.38
N PRO A 403 -13.53 -14.03 26.21
CA PRO A 403 -13.49 -12.57 26.08
C PRO A 403 -13.01 -12.22 24.69
N SER A 404 -13.72 -11.33 24.03
CA SER A 404 -13.34 -10.69 22.78
C SER A 404 -11.95 -10.07 22.98
N ASN A 405 -10.96 -10.64 22.33
CA ASN A 405 -9.64 -10.03 22.22
C ASN A 405 -9.76 -8.99 21.10
N GLU A 406 -10.18 -7.77 21.46
CA GLU A 406 -9.95 -6.59 20.67
C GLU A 406 -8.46 -6.25 20.80
N GLY A 407 -7.65 -6.91 19.99
CA GLY A 407 -6.25 -6.61 19.76
C GLY A 407 -6.07 -6.11 18.33
N GLY A 408 -6.81 -5.08 17.97
CA GLY A 408 -6.46 -4.24 16.85
C GLY A 408 -5.17 -3.50 17.22
N GLN A 409 -4.16 -3.54 16.36
CA GLN A 409 -3.04 -2.63 16.43
C GLN A 409 -3.62 -1.21 16.48
N GLN A 410 -3.46 -0.54 17.60
CA GLN A 410 -3.69 0.88 17.70
C GLN A 410 -2.54 1.55 16.92
N GLY A 411 -2.79 1.89 15.67
CA GLY A 411 -2.21 3.07 15.08
C GLY A 411 -2.41 4.23 16.07
N GLY A 412 -1.42 5.08 16.23
CA GLY A 412 -1.39 6.15 17.22
C GLY A 412 -2.73 6.85 17.29
N ALA A 413 -3.24 7.03 18.51
CA ALA A 413 -4.51 7.71 18.73
C ALA A 413 -4.49 9.03 17.94
N PRO A 414 -5.44 9.29 17.03
CA PRO A 414 -5.53 10.56 16.35
C PRO A 414 -5.63 11.61 17.45
N MET A 415 -4.73 12.61 17.42
CA MET A 415 -4.97 13.81 18.22
C MET A 415 -6.33 14.32 17.80
N ASN A 416 -7.32 14.20 18.69
CA ASN A 416 -8.66 14.75 18.52
C ASN A 416 -8.50 16.28 18.38
N ARG A 417 -8.09 16.74 17.18
CA ARG A 417 -8.41 18.07 16.74
C ARG A 417 -9.91 18.02 16.49
N GLU A 418 -10.70 18.65 17.37
CA GLU A 418 -12.08 18.89 17.00
C GLU A 418 -12.02 19.58 15.63
N SER A 419 -12.48 18.88 14.60
CA SER A 419 -12.63 19.40 13.24
C SER A 419 -13.26 20.79 13.36
N ALA A 420 -12.69 21.78 12.69
CA ALA A 420 -13.25 23.15 12.67
C ALA A 420 -14.72 23.13 12.21
N LEU A 421 -15.12 22.08 11.47
CA LEU A 421 -16.49 21.84 11.03
C LEU A 421 -17.32 21.02 12.05
N GLY A 422 -16.70 20.47 13.11
CA GLY A 422 -17.38 19.62 14.10
C GLY A 422 -17.83 18.26 13.55
N ILE A 423 -17.30 17.82 12.39
CA ILE A 423 -17.62 16.53 11.79
C ILE A 423 -16.87 15.42 12.53
N LYS A 424 -17.59 14.39 12.92
CA LYS A 424 -17.09 13.19 13.58
C LYS A 424 -17.81 11.95 13.05
N LYS A 425 -17.30 10.79 13.34
CA LYS A 425 -17.96 9.51 12.97
C LYS A 425 -19.44 9.53 13.34
N GLY A 426 -20.30 9.26 12.35
CA GLY A 426 -21.75 9.25 12.46
C GLY A 426 -22.45 10.61 12.27
N SER A 427 -21.71 11.71 12.08
CA SER A 427 -22.31 13.00 11.72
C SER A 427 -22.97 12.93 10.34
N VAL A 428 -24.16 13.50 10.22
CA VAL A 428 -24.88 13.58 8.95
C VAL A 428 -24.50 14.89 8.25
N ILE A 429 -23.82 14.77 7.11
CA ILE A 429 -23.40 15.89 6.28
C ILE A 429 -24.43 16.09 5.17
N THR A 430 -24.89 17.32 4.98
CA THR A 430 -25.90 17.66 3.95
C THR A 430 -25.40 18.85 3.14
N VAL A 431 -25.45 18.76 1.82
CA VAL A 431 -25.20 19.88 0.91
C VAL A 431 -26.52 20.40 0.37
N GLN A 432 -26.74 21.71 0.49
CA GLN A 432 -27.96 22.39 0.03
C GLN A 432 -27.62 23.55 -0.92
N ASP A 433 -28.54 23.78 -1.88
CA ASP A 433 -28.51 24.98 -2.71
C ASP A 433 -29.05 26.23 -1.97
N ALA A 434 -29.04 27.38 -2.63
CA ALA A 434 -29.48 28.65 -2.06
C ALA A 434 -30.97 28.66 -1.64
N ASP A 435 -31.78 27.81 -2.21
CA ASP A 435 -33.21 27.67 -1.90
C ASP A 435 -33.47 26.65 -0.75
N GLY A 436 -32.40 26.04 -0.22
CA GLY A 436 -32.46 25.03 0.85
C GLY A 436 -32.83 23.63 0.38
N ARG A 437 -32.78 23.36 -0.94
CA ARG A 437 -32.98 22.02 -1.49
C ARG A 437 -31.73 21.17 -1.21
N THR A 438 -31.92 20.02 -0.63
CA THR A 438 -30.83 19.06 -0.43
C THR A 438 -30.38 18.46 -1.77
N LEU A 439 -29.11 18.57 -2.06
CA LEU A 439 -28.45 18.00 -3.25
C LEU A 439 -27.76 16.68 -2.91
N TYR A 440 -27.22 16.57 -1.69
CA TYR A 440 -26.49 15.39 -1.25
C TYR A 440 -26.59 15.20 0.27
N THR A 441 -26.51 13.96 0.70
CA THR A 441 -26.41 13.61 2.12
C THR A 441 -25.46 12.42 2.27
N ALA A 442 -24.52 12.52 3.20
CA ALA A 442 -23.58 11.47 3.57
C ALA A 442 -23.54 11.30 5.09
N THR A 443 -23.06 10.15 5.56
CA THR A 443 -22.78 9.91 6.97
C THR A 443 -21.28 9.73 7.14
N ALA A 444 -20.64 10.60 7.89
CA ALA A 444 -19.19 10.57 8.09
C ALA A 444 -18.74 9.27 8.79
N LEU A 445 -17.71 8.63 8.26
CA LEU A 445 -17.08 7.45 8.83
C LEU A 445 -16.02 7.79 9.88
N GLY A 446 -15.43 8.97 9.79
CA GLY A 446 -14.44 9.53 10.70
C GLY A 446 -14.64 11.01 10.97
N SER A 447 -13.62 11.69 11.50
CA SER A 447 -13.54 13.15 11.51
C SER A 447 -13.16 13.65 10.13
N MET A 448 -13.68 14.83 9.75
CA MET A 448 -13.34 15.50 8.49
C MET A 448 -13.10 16.98 8.76
N SER A 449 -11.95 17.50 8.37
CA SER A 449 -11.59 18.93 8.48
C SER A 449 -12.15 19.77 7.34
N SER A 450 -12.51 19.13 6.23
CA SER A 450 -13.10 19.75 5.06
C SER A 450 -14.19 18.91 4.42
N VAL A 451 -14.98 19.52 3.57
CA VAL A 451 -15.95 18.85 2.69
C VAL A 451 -15.74 19.38 1.28
N ILE A 452 -15.41 18.49 0.36
CA ILE A 452 -15.39 18.73 -1.09
C ILE A 452 -16.61 18.03 -1.68
N PHE A 453 -17.41 18.77 -2.44
CA PHE A 453 -18.54 18.17 -3.12
C PHE A 453 -18.69 18.71 -4.55
N SER A 454 -18.97 17.81 -5.47
CA SER A 454 -19.25 18.11 -6.88
C SER A 454 -20.31 17.18 -7.43
N SER A 455 -21.16 17.71 -8.27
CA SER A 455 -22.12 16.97 -9.08
C SER A 455 -22.58 17.84 -10.25
N SER A 456 -23.39 17.27 -11.16
CA SER A 456 -24.02 18.03 -12.25
C SER A 456 -24.97 19.14 -11.79
N ASP A 457 -25.42 19.12 -10.54
CA ASP A 457 -26.28 20.15 -9.94
C ASP A 457 -25.50 21.37 -9.42
N ILE A 458 -24.19 21.25 -9.24
CA ILE A 458 -23.31 22.35 -8.80
C ILE A 458 -22.98 23.25 -9.98
N LYS A 459 -23.30 24.57 -9.84
CA LYS A 459 -23.09 25.58 -10.89
C LYS A 459 -22.02 26.57 -10.46
N GLU A 460 -21.06 26.81 -11.33
CA GLU A 460 -20.02 27.81 -11.09
C GLU A 460 -20.61 29.18 -10.74
N GLY A 461 -20.09 29.79 -9.69
CA GLY A 461 -20.52 31.12 -9.20
C GLY A 461 -21.76 31.11 -8.31
N GLU A 462 -22.48 29.99 -8.16
CA GLU A 462 -23.58 29.85 -7.20
C GLU A 462 -23.06 29.46 -5.81
N THR A 463 -23.82 29.81 -4.78
CA THR A 463 -23.44 29.56 -3.38
C THR A 463 -24.26 28.41 -2.80
N TYR A 464 -23.58 27.52 -2.11
CA TYR A 464 -24.13 26.32 -1.47
C TYR A 464 -23.81 26.31 0.02
N THR A 465 -24.63 25.62 0.78
CA THR A 465 -24.49 25.49 2.23
C THR A 465 -24.20 24.05 2.60
N VAL A 466 -23.18 23.85 3.44
CA VAL A 466 -22.92 22.55 4.09
C VAL A 466 -23.46 22.58 5.50
N LEU A 467 -24.25 21.56 5.83
CA LEU A 467 -24.80 21.35 7.17
C LEU A 467 -24.19 20.07 7.78
N VAL A 468 -23.95 20.09 9.08
CA VAL A 468 -23.59 18.92 9.88
C VAL A 468 -24.63 18.76 10.96
N ASP A 469 -25.27 17.60 11.03
CA ASP A 469 -26.36 17.29 11.96
C ASP A 469 -27.49 18.35 11.91
N GLY A 470 -27.75 18.90 10.73
CA GLY A 470 -28.75 19.93 10.46
C GLY A 470 -28.33 21.36 10.80
N ALA A 471 -27.13 21.59 11.35
CA ALA A 471 -26.59 22.93 11.59
C ALA A 471 -25.63 23.35 10.46
N SER A 472 -25.78 24.58 9.96
CA SER A 472 -24.86 25.11 8.92
C SER A 472 -23.48 25.29 9.50
N VAL A 473 -22.47 24.67 8.88
CA VAL A 473 -21.05 24.77 9.24
C VAL A 473 -20.26 25.63 8.27
N GLY A 474 -20.82 25.94 7.11
CA GLY A 474 -20.20 26.83 6.14
C GLY A 474 -20.99 26.98 4.86
N THR A 475 -20.61 27.96 4.09
CA THR A 475 -21.09 28.20 2.72
C THR A 475 -19.90 28.35 1.78
N ALA A 476 -20.01 27.87 0.57
CA ALA A 476 -19.00 28.04 -0.46
C ALA A 476 -19.63 28.45 -1.78
N THR A 477 -18.93 29.32 -2.52
CA THR A 477 -19.26 29.61 -3.90
C THR A 477 -18.57 28.60 -4.79
N ALA A 478 -19.35 27.93 -5.63
CA ALA A 478 -18.82 26.91 -6.52
C ALA A 478 -17.83 27.49 -7.54
N LYS A 479 -16.75 26.78 -7.77
CA LYS A 479 -15.64 27.15 -8.67
C LYS A 479 -15.22 25.99 -9.53
N LEU A 480 -14.55 26.27 -10.65
CA LEU A 480 -13.83 25.27 -11.43
C LEU A 480 -12.41 25.11 -10.88
N GLY A 481 -11.81 23.95 -11.08
CA GLY A 481 -10.38 23.74 -10.90
C GLY A 481 -9.60 24.68 -11.85
N THR A 482 -8.71 25.50 -11.32
CA THR A 482 -7.86 26.38 -12.13
C THR A 482 -6.44 25.87 -12.10
N SER A 483 -5.98 25.27 -13.21
CA SER A 483 -4.58 24.89 -13.36
C SER A 483 -3.73 26.17 -13.35
N SER A 484 -2.92 26.37 -12.33
CA SER A 484 -1.80 27.29 -12.40
C SER A 484 -0.71 26.65 -13.28
N SER A 485 -0.86 26.73 -14.60
CA SER A 485 0.17 26.27 -15.53
C SER A 485 1.41 27.15 -15.38
N SER A 486 2.35 26.73 -14.55
CA SER A 486 3.73 27.21 -14.63
C SER A 486 4.43 26.49 -15.79
N SER A 487 4.07 26.83 -17.03
CA SER A 487 4.88 26.47 -18.18
C SER A 487 6.18 27.26 -18.16
N GLY A 488 7.19 26.71 -17.51
CA GLY A 488 8.58 27.16 -17.59
C GLY A 488 9.15 26.85 -18.96
N SER A 489 8.87 27.69 -19.96
CA SER A 489 9.58 27.68 -21.24
C SER A 489 11.03 28.06 -21.03
N LEU A 490 11.95 27.13 -21.19
CA LEU A 490 13.38 27.41 -21.36
C LEU A 490 13.61 28.09 -22.70
N GLY A 491 13.74 29.42 -22.71
CA GLY A 491 14.21 30.21 -23.86
C GLY A 491 15.43 31.04 -23.46
N PRO A 492 16.40 31.26 -24.36
CA PRO A 492 17.74 31.71 -23.99
C PRO A 492 17.85 33.19 -23.69
N ASN A 493 18.68 33.45 -22.69
CA ASN A 493 19.28 34.68 -22.21
C ASN A 493 19.49 35.78 -23.28
N GLN A 494 18.95 36.99 -23.04
CA GLN A 494 19.54 38.24 -23.54
C GLN A 494 19.32 39.39 -22.56
N ASN A 495 20.41 40.04 -22.29
CA ASN A 495 20.70 41.13 -21.40
C ASN A 495 19.95 42.45 -21.72
N GLY A 496 19.60 43.24 -20.69
CA GLY A 496 19.70 44.70 -20.78
C GLY A 496 18.46 45.51 -20.43
N GLY A 497 18.53 46.34 -19.37
CA GLY A 497 17.89 47.63 -19.30
C GLY A 497 16.81 47.87 -18.23
N GLN A 498 17.21 48.55 -17.15
CA GLN A 498 16.40 49.23 -16.12
C GLN A 498 15.85 50.57 -16.67
N PRO A 499 14.99 51.40 -15.98
CA PRO A 499 13.96 51.17 -14.95
C PRO A 499 12.63 51.92 -15.20
N GLY A 500 11.62 51.70 -14.36
CA GLY A 500 10.52 52.66 -14.22
C GLY A 500 9.19 52.18 -13.65
N SER A 501 8.98 52.56 -12.38
CA SER A 501 7.74 53.01 -11.69
C SER A 501 6.54 52.07 -11.51
N ASP A 502 6.36 51.72 -10.23
CA ASP A 502 5.12 51.68 -9.43
C ASP A 502 3.80 51.22 -10.04
N GLN A 503 3.33 50.08 -9.56
CA GLN A 503 2.00 49.97 -8.93
C GLN A 503 1.94 48.79 -7.96
N GLN A 504 1.54 49.08 -6.73
CA GLN A 504 1.28 48.17 -5.65
C GLN A 504 0.12 47.23 -5.99
N ASN A 505 0.35 45.91 -5.85
CA ASN A 505 -0.71 44.99 -5.50
C ASN A 505 -0.13 43.98 -4.52
N GLY A 506 -0.80 43.82 -3.37
CA GLY A 506 -0.23 43.16 -2.21
C GLY A 506 0.00 41.66 -2.42
N GLN A 507 1.26 41.32 -2.55
CA GLN A 507 1.74 39.95 -2.36
C GLN A 507 2.04 39.79 -0.86
N GLN A 508 1.31 38.95 -0.15
CA GLN A 508 1.73 38.47 1.17
C GLN A 508 3.02 37.69 0.96
N GLY A 509 4.15 38.31 1.24
CA GLY A 509 5.44 37.65 1.21
C GLY A 509 5.52 36.62 2.35
N GLY A 510 5.84 35.37 2.03
CA GLY A 510 6.15 34.35 3.02
C GLY A 510 7.34 34.74 3.89
N VAL A 511 7.49 34.05 5.03
CA VAL A 511 8.58 34.26 5.99
C VAL A 511 9.89 33.80 5.36
N SER A 512 10.93 34.63 5.46
CA SER A 512 12.29 34.30 4.97
C SER A 512 12.41 33.93 3.49
N GLY A 513 11.43 34.28 2.66
CA GLY A 513 11.45 33.97 1.22
C GLY A 513 10.83 32.64 0.83
N PHE A 514 10.33 31.86 1.78
CA PHE A 514 9.62 30.60 1.52
C PHE A 514 8.12 30.87 1.32
N GLY A 515 7.60 30.46 0.16
CA GLY A 515 6.20 30.69 -0.21
C GLY A 515 5.21 29.81 0.58
N ASP A 516 5.68 28.66 1.06
CA ASP A 516 4.95 27.67 1.82
C ASP A 516 4.99 27.89 3.35
N VAL A 517 5.51 29.03 3.82
CA VAL A 517 5.53 29.43 5.24
C VAL A 517 4.69 30.69 5.43
N PRO A 518 3.37 30.55 5.71
CA PRO A 518 2.52 31.70 5.99
C PRO A 518 3.01 32.48 7.21
N GLN A 519 2.98 33.81 7.15
CA GLN A 519 3.48 34.69 8.24
C GLN A 519 2.78 34.48 9.58
N ASN A 520 1.56 33.96 9.55
CA ASN A 520 0.73 33.75 10.73
C ASN A 520 0.74 32.30 11.22
N SER A 521 1.50 31.39 10.58
CA SER A 521 1.60 30.00 11.04
C SER A 521 2.36 29.94 12.37
N TRP A 522 1.99 28.99 13.24
CA TRP A 522 2.61 28.81 14.55
C TRP A 522 4.11 28.52 14.48
N PHE A 523 4.58 27.98 13.35
CA PHE A 523 5.98 27.65 13.09
C PHE A 523 6.74 28.77 12.35
N ALA A 524 6.10 29.88 11.96
CA ALA A 524 6.70 30.92 11.15
C ALA A 524 7.99 31.51 11.74
N ASP A 525 7.96 31.81 13.04
CA ASP A 525 9.13 32.33 13.76
C ASP A 525 10.26 31.31 13.89
N ALA A 526 9.90 30.02 14.08
CA ALA A 526 10.88 28.93 14.13
C ALA A 526 11.56 28.75 12.76
N VAL A 527 10.79 28.71 11.67
CA VAL A 527 11.34 28.64 10.30
C VAL A 527 12.23 29.82 9.99
N LYS A 528 11.81 31.01 10.35
CA LYS A 528 12.63 32.21 10.21
C LYS A 528 13.95 32.06 10.93
N TYR A 529 13.92 31.65 12.20
CA TYR A 529 15.12 31.46 13.01
C TYR A 529 16.08 30.45 12.39
N VAL A 530 15.61 29.23 12.06
CA VAL A 530 16.49 28.17 11.54
C VAL A 530 17.04 28.50 10.15
N SER A 531 16.29 29.26 9.34
CA SER A 531 16.72 29.73 8.02
C SER A 531 17.78 30.85 8.12
N GLU A 532 17.52 31.89 8.92
CA GLU A 532 18.43 33.02 9.12
C GLU A 532 19.76 32.58 9.73
N ASN A 533 19.73 31.56 10.63
CA ASN A 533 20.91 30.96 11.22
C ASN A 533 21.52 29.84 10.38
N LYS A 534 20.99 29.55 9.17
CA LYS A 534 21.47 28.53 8.23
C LYS A 534 21.49 27.10 8.82
N LEU A 535 20.67 26.86 9.81
CA LEU A 535 20.48 25.53 10.39
C LEU A 535 19.68 24.63 9.44
N MET A 536 18.65 25.19 8.82
CA MET A 536 17.88 24.56 7.76
C MET A 536 17.74 25.50 6.56
N ASN A 537 17.88 24.97 5.36
CA ASN A 537 17.89 25.77 4.13
C ASN A 537 16.58 25.65 3.33
N GLY A 538 15.59 24.92 3.85
CA GLY A 538 14.43 24.51 3.09
C GLY A 538 14.74 23.35 2.13
N THR A 539 13.71 22.81 1.52
CA THR A 539 13.81 21.73 0.53
C THR A 539 14.08 22.28 -0.88
N SER A 540 13.75 23.55 -1.10
CA SER A 540 14.11 24.29 -2.32
C SER A 540 14.44 25.76 -2.00
N THR A 541 14.76 26.55 -3.03
CA THR A 541 15.01 28.00 -2.87
C THR A 541 13.77 28.79 -2.46
N THR A 542 12.59 28.23 -2.62
CA THR A 542 11.30 28.91 -2.37
C THR A 542 10.37 28.14 -1.44
N ALA A 543 10.72 26.89 -1.06
CA ALA A 543 9.96 26.03 -0.18
C ALA A 543 10.79 25.58 1.02
N PHE A 544 10.20 25.64 2.21
CA PHE A 544 10.78 25.14 3.46
C PHE A 544 10.33 23.71 3.76
N SER A 545 9.15 23.34 3.28
CA SER A 545 8.42 22.09 3.55
C SER A 545 8.20 21.88 5.06
N PRO A 546 7.46 22.79 5.71
CA PRO A 546 7.32 22.77 7.17
C PRO A 546 6.61 21.51 7.72
N ASN A 547 5.84 20.84 6.88
CA ASN A 547 5.11 19.61 7.21
C ASN A 547 5.83 18.34 6.72
N GLY A 548 6.95 18.48 6.02
CA GLY A 548 7.71 17.36 5.50
C GLY A 548 8.39 16.54 6.62
N ASN A 549 8.45 15.21 6.44
CA ASN A 549 9.16 14.32 7.36
C ASN A 549 10.65 14.65 7.43
N MET A 550 11.18 14.64 8.63
CA MET A 550 12.62 14.81 8.83
C MET A 550 13.32 13.45 8.74
N SER A 551 14.22 13.30 7.78
CA SER A 551 15.03 12.10 7.73
C SER A 551 16.14 12.10 8.80
N ARG A 552 16.68 10.92 9.09
CA ARG A 552 17.81 10.76 10.01
C ARG A 552 19.02 11.60 9.59
N ALA A 553 19.30 11.68 8.30
CA ALA A 553 20.38 12.51 7.75
C ALA A 553 20.10 14.02 7.87
N MET A 554 18.86 14.44 7.72
CA MET A 554 18.46 15.84 7.92
C MET A 554 18.73 16.27 9.37
N LEU A 555 18.29 15.48 10.37
CA LEU A 555 18.53 15.81 11.77
C LEU A 555 20.03 15.84 12.09
N ALA A 556 20.80 14.85 11.64
CA ALA A 556 22.26 14.86 11.81
C ALA A 556 22.90 16.14 11.21
N THR A 557 22.40 16.58 10.05
CA THR A 557 22.86 17.81 9.39
C THR A 557 22.51 19.08 10.18
N VAL A 558 21.33 19.13 10.79
CA VAL A 558 20.94 20.27 11.65
C VAL A 558 21.83 20.34 12.87
N LEU A 559 22.03 19.22 13.58
CA LEU A 559 22.87 19.15 14.78
C LEU A 559 24.34 19.51 14.46
N TYR A 560 24.85 19.04 13.32
CA TYR A 560 26.18 19.39 12.83
C TYR A 560 26.35 20.88 12.54
N ARG A 561 25.35 21.51 11.92
CA ARG A 561 25.36 22.96 11.69
C ARG A 561 25.23 23.75 12.99
N MET A 562 24.50 23.24 13.97
CA MET A 562 24.38 23.85 15.29
C MET A 562 25.70 23.78 16.07
N SER A 563 26.50 22.70 15.93
CA SER A 563 27.78 22.57 16.60
C SER A 563 28.82 23.58 16.08
N GLY A 564 28.72 24.00 14.82
CA GLY A 564 29.71 24.85 14.15
C GLY A 564 31.03 24.14 13.85
N GLU A 565 31.10 22.83 14.02
CA GLU A 565 32.30 22.03 13.80
C GLU A 565 32.52 21.67 12.33
N THR A 566 33.67 21.10 12.02
CA THR A 566 34.02 20.64 10.67
C THR A 566 34.44 19.18 10.72
N ALA A 567 33.99 18.37 9.77
CA ALA A 567 34.37 16.97 9.65
C ALA A 567 34.59 16.60 8.18
N GLU A 568 35.38 15.54 7.97
CA GLU A 568 35.55 14.96 6.63
C GLU A 568 34.29 14.18 6.23
N ALA A 569 34.05 14.11 4.92
CA ALA A 569 32.88 13.42 4.36
C ALA A 569 33.08 11.88 4.25
N ASP A 570 34.03 11.31 4.96
CA ASP A 570 34.33 9.87 4.93
C ASP A 570 33.62 9.19 6.09
N SER A 571 32.58 8.43 5.81
CA SER A 571 31.73 7.79 6.80
C SER A 571 32.04 6.31 6.96
N SER A 572 31.91 5.80 8.20
CA SER A 572 32.03 4.37 8.50
C SER A 572 30.77 3.57 8.06
N PHE A 573 29.69 4.23 7.69
CA PHE A 573 28.46 3.58 7.24
C PHE A 573 28.47 3.36 5.72
N ARG A 574 28.22 2.13 5.28
CA ARG A 574 28.26 1.73 3.87
C ARG A 574 27.19 2.39 2.98
N ASP A 575 26.08 2.80 3.59
CA ASP A 575 24.94 3.47 2.95
C ASP A 575 25.04 5.00 2.96
N VAL A 576 26.19 5.55 3.36
CA VAL A 576 26.48 6.99 3.35
C VAL A 576 27.59 7.26 2.33
N SER A 577 27.19 7.71 1.12
CA SER A 577 28.16 8.10 0.11
C SER A 577 28.89 9.38 0.53
N SER A 578 30.22 9.42 0.35
CA SER A 578 31.03 10.61 0.62
C SER A 578 30.67 11.84 -0.23
N SER A 579 29.91 11.65 -1.32
CA SER A 579 29.38 12.73 -2.14
C SER A 579 28.05 13.30 -1.64
N SER A 580 27.41 12.66 -0.66
CA SER A 580 26.12 13.11 -0.11
C SER A 580 26.31 14.39 0.70
N TYR A 581 25.33 15.31 0.65
CA TYR A 581 25.37 16.59 1.39
C TYR A 581 25.45 16.42 2.90
N TYR A 582 25.03 15.26 3.41
CA TYR A 582 25.02 14.91 4.82
C TYR A 582 26.22 14.08 5.27
N ALA A 583 27.13 13.71 4.37
CA ALA A 583 28.23 12.77 4.69
C ALA A 583 29.10 13.26 5.84
N ALA A 584 29.55 14.51 5.80
CA ALA A 584 30.32 15.12 6.87
C ALA A 584 29.53 15.20 8.19
N ALA A 585 28.25 15.51 8.13
CA ALA A 585 27.38 15.59 9.30
C ALA A 585 27.18 14.22 9.97
N VAL A 586 26.95 13.17 9.17
CA VAL A 586 26.80 11.81 9.68
C VAL A 586 28.11 11.29 10.28
N ASN A 587 29.26 11.56 9.63
CA ASN A 587 30.58 11.20 10.17
C ASN A 587 30.84 11.89 11.50
N TRP A 588 30.59 13.20 11.59
CA TRP A 588 30.70 13.95 12.83
C TRP A 588 29.79 13.40 13.93
N ALA A 589 28.49 13.23 13.63
CA ALA A 589 27.52 12.74 14.60
C ALA A 589 27.84 11.32 15.10
N SER A 590 28.46 10.49 14.25
CA SER A 590 28.95 9.17 14.63
C SER A 590 30.18 9.26 15.53
N SER A 591 31.16 10.13 15.20
CA SER A 591 32.39 10.30 16.01
C SER A 591 32.10 10.88 17.40
N GLU A 592 31.11 11.76 17.51
CA GLU A 592 30.62 12.34 18.78
C GLU A 592 29.67 11.41 19.55
N GLY A 593 29.34 10.21 19.01
CA GLY A 593 28.46 9.27 19.66
C GLY A 593 26.98 9.69 19.65
N ILE A 594 26.61 10.69 18.87
CA ILE A 594 25.22 11.18 18.74
C ILE A 594 24.37 10.17 18.00
N VAL A 595 24.93 9.52 16.97
CA VAL A 595 24.27 8.48 16.18
C VAL A 595 25.04 7.15 16.21
N ASN A 596 24.29 6.04 16.26
CA ASN A 596 24.86 4.69 16.30
C ASN A 596 24.51 3.84 15.07
N GLY A 597 23.84 4.39 14.07
CA GLY A 597 23.28 3.63 12.95
C GLY A 597 22.04 2.80 13.32
N THR A 598 21.47 2.15 12.33
CA THR A 598 20.34 1.22 12.47
C THR A 598 20.79 -0.24 12.38
N GLY A 599 22.00 -0.49 11.90
CA GLY A 599 22.65 -1.80 11.83
C GLY A 599 24.16 -1.68 12.06
N ALA A 600 24.89 -2.77 11.90
CA ALA A 600 26.33 -2.85 12.21
C ALA A 600 27.19 -1.81 11.45
N ASP A 601 26.81 -1.49 10.22
CA ASP A 601 27.49 -0.53 9.33
C ASP A 601 26.49 0.26 8.46
N VAL A 602 25.23 0.36 8.92
CA VAL A 602 24.11 1.01 8.21
C VAL A 602 23.61 2.18 9.03
N PHE A 603 23.47 3.35 8.43
CA PHE A 603 22.93 4.56 9.05
C PHE A 603 21.47 4.79 8.75
N SER A 604 20.99 4.32 7.60
CA SER A 604 19.66 4.57 7.03
C SER A 604 19.37 6.08 6.87
N PRO A 605 20.13 6.78 6.01
CA PRO A 605 20.11 8.26 5.95
C PRO A 605 18.75 8.84 5.55
N ASN A 606 18.00 8.16 4.69
CA ASN A 606 16.73 8.60 4.16
C ASN A 606 15.52 8.13 5.00
N ALA A 607 15.73 7.22 5.94
CA ALA A 607 14.64 6.79 6.81
C ALA A 607 14.10 7.96 7.64
N SER A 608 12.80 8.08 7.75
CA SER A 608 12.13 9.03 8.64
C SER A 608 12.58 8.79 10.08
N ILE A 609 12.74 9.87 10.84
CA ILE A 609 13.18 9.75 12.23
C ILE A 609 11.97 9.64 13.16
N THR A 610 11.91 8.58 13.97
CA THR A 610 10.87 8.47 14.99
C THR A 610 11.07 9.48 16.13
N ARG A 611 10.02 9.79 16.89
CA ARG A 611 10.10 10.70 18.06
C ARG A 611 11.11 10.23 19.09
N GLU A 612 11.18 8.92 19.36
CA GLU A 612 12.18 8.38 20.30
C GLU A 612 13.62 8.47 19.77
N GLN A 613 13.80 8.31 18.45
CA GLN A 613 15.13 8.50 17.81
C GLN A 613 15.55 9.96 17.83
N LEU A 614 14.61 10.89 17.56
CA LEU A 614 14.83 12.34 17.70
C LEU A 614 15.26 12.67 19.13
N ALA A 615 14.50 12.21 20.13
CA ALA A 615 14.82 12.41 21.54
C ALA A 615 16.21 11.87 21.87
N ALA A 616 16.55 10.65 21.41
CA ALA A 616 17.86 10.04 21.66
C ALA A 616 19.02 10.84 21.05
N MET A 617 18.86 11.37 19.83
CA MET A 617 19.90 12.19 19.19
C MET A 617 20.05 13.54 19.87
N LEU A 618 18.96 14.22 20.22
CA LEU A 618 18.99 15.49 20.97
C LEU A 618 19.61 15.32 22.36
N TYR A 619 19.26 14.27 23.08
CA TYR A 619 19.77 13.96 24.42
C TYR A 619 21.29 13.73 24.40
N ARG A 620 21.79 12.95 23.43
CA ARG A 620 23.22 12.70 23.24
C ARG A 620 23.95 13.98 22.82
N TYR A 621 23.38 14.76 21.92
CA TYR A 621 23.92 16.06 21.53
C TYR A 621 24.05 17.03 22.71
N ALA A 622 23.11 16.97 23.66
CA ALA A 622 23.17 17.76 24.90
C ALA A 622 24.14 17.21 25.95
N GLY A 623 24.89 16.14 25.67
CA GLY A 623 25.86 15.53 26.58
C GLY A 623 25.23 14.64 27.67
N GLU A 624 24.07 14.05 27.37
CA GLU A 624 23.35 13.09 28.24
C GLU A 624 23.11 13.60 29.68
N PRO A 625 22.51 14.78 29.87
CA PRO A 625 22.35 15.38 31.18
C PRO A 625 21.40 14.58 32.07
N SER A 626 21.75 14.42 33.35
CA SER A 626 20.92 13.72 34.33
C SER A 626 19.67 14.53 34.64
N VAL A 627 18.53 14.02 34.20
CA VAL A 627 17.19 14.58 34.46
C VAL A 627 16.22 13.42 34.63
N SER A 628 15.17 13.62 35.42
CA SER A 628 14.08 12.68 35.59
C SER A 628 12.75 13.41 35.39
N ALA A 629 11.86 12.83 34.59
CA ALA A 629 10.48 13.25 34.45
C ALA A 629 9.56 12.05 34.72
N ASP A 630 8.36 12.33 35.19
CA ASP A 630 7.34 11.32 35.37
C ASP A 630 6.64 11.08 34.01
N LEU A 631 6.92 9.93 33.43
CA LEU A 631 6.29 9.52 32.16
C LEU A 631 4.94 8.81 32.37
N SER A 632 4.53 8.54 33.61
CA SER A 632 3.30 7.78 33.90
C SER A 632 2.01 8.46 33.41
N VAL A 633 2.10 9.72 33.03
CA VAL A 633 0.99 10.50 32.45
C VAL A 633 0.72 10.14 30.98
N TYR A 634 1.67 9.46 30.32
CA TYR A 634 1.55 9.02 28.92
C TYR A 634 1.16 7.54 28.89
N THR A 635 0.22 7.20 28.04
CA THR A 635 -0.35 5.85 27.95
C THR A 635 0.54 4.86 27.20
N ASP A 636 1.46 5.37 26.39
CA ASP A 636 2.38 4.64 25.49
C ASP A 636 3.81 4.48 26.05
N THR A 637 4.00 4.71 27.35
CA THR A 637 5.33 4.57 27.98
C THR A 637 5.92 3.17 27.86
N VAL A 638 5.08 2.16 27.70
CA VAL A 638 5.51 0.76 27.51
C VAL A 638 6.13 0.51 26.12
N ASP A 639 5.84 1.36 25.16
CA ASP A 639 6.32 1.27 23.77
C ASP A 639 7.66 2.00 23.57
N ILE A 640 8.09 2.79 24.56
CA ILE A 640 9.39 3.47 24.53
C ILE A 640 10.52 2.44 24.63
N SER A 641 11.34 2.40 23.58
CA SER A 641 12.50 1.51 23.55
C SER A 641 13.48 1.76 24.71
N PRO A 642 14.07 0.73 25.31
CA PRO A 642 15.00 0.89 26.44
C PRO A 642 16.16 1.86 26.20
N TYR A 643 16.63 1.99 24.94
CA TYR A 643 17.70 2.92 24.59
C TYR A 643 17.26 4.38 24.62
N ALA A 644 15.97 4.66 24.46
CA ALA A 644 15.41 6.01 24.35
C ALA A 644 14.78 6.51 25.66
N SER A 645 14.50 5.64 26.62
CA SER A 645 13.75 5.97 27.85
C SER A 645 14.28 7.22 28.56
N LYS A 646 15.58 7.30 28.82
CA LYS A 646 16.20 8.47 29.46
C LYS A 646 16.16 9.73 28.60
N ALA A 647 16.24 9.56 27.29
CA ALA A 647 16.16 10.66 26.35
C ALA A 647 14.75 11.25 26.31
N VAL A 648 13.72 10.41 26.32
CA VAL A 648 12.33 10.84 26.38
C VAL A 648 12.03 11.54 27.70
N GLU A 649 12.50 10.99 28.85
CA GLU A 649 12.38 11.67 30.15
C GLU A 649 13.00 13.09 30.11
N TRP A 650 14.18 13.21 29.49
CA TRP A 650 14.87 14.50 29.37
C TRP A 650 14.11 15.47 28.46
N CYS A 651 13.61 15.02 27.31
CA CYS A 651 12.79 15.84 26.41
C CYS A 651 11.54 16.35 27.12
N VAL A 652 10.79 15.46 27.78
CA VAL A 652 9.58 15.85 28.56
C VAL A 652 9.93 16.89 29.64
N ALA A 653 11.00 16.68 30.40
CA ALA A 653 11.45 17.64 31.42
C ALA A 653 11.88 19.00 30.84
N LYS A 654 12.23 19.06 29.55
CA LYS A 654 12.62 20.27 28.82
C LYS A 654 11.47 20.92 28.06
N GLY A 655 10.33 20.26 27.99
CA GLY A 655 9.18 20.72 27.19
C GLY A 655 9.41 20.60 25.67
N ILE A 656 10.19 19.58 25.28
CA ILE A 656 10.50 19.27 23.87
C ILE A 656 9.56 18.17 23.43
#